data_d6c4551c80e623dbd6e390857ae4cac5
#
_entry.id   d6c4551c80e623dbd6e390857ae4cac5
#
_cell.length_a   1.000
_cell.length_b   1.000
_cell.length_c   1.000
_cell.angle_alpha   90.00
_cell.angle_beta   90.00
_cell.angle_gamma   90.00
#
_symmetry.space_group_name_H-M   'P 1'
#
loop_
_entity.id
_entity.type
_entity.pdbx_description
1 polymer ?
#
loop_
_entity_poly.entity_id
_entity_poly.type
_entity_poly.pdbx_seq_one_letter_code
_entity_poly.pdbx_strand_id
1 'polypeptide(L)'
;MPKKHKKITCIIIAAALMLFIACQINNGSKVHAEAVGVVNVSAYLNVRKGPGTSYDLLKSGGTSVTLSNGQKVSIIAKAGSWYHISFKLNGKSLKGYVLGSYIKVQGGSVTTEVTATVTDKSLKLRSKASDSGGYVKSGKEYVTAAKGSKVKIKDDITKGKQKWYYISLQYSGKTYTGYVKDGSLKVSYGNGIPGIWEGSTKTPLCKEAGKKTVVESAGSKVNIGIAKQFTILSEKTVSGTRYFYIKVRAGEKTVSGYLPALNTRFQIVKTETVKATEPPKATEIPKATETPEPSETPEVTGTPDMTDGPEVTETPEPSETPAVTKEPLTDEEFKSKLKEEGFPDTYIQPLMDLHAKYPYWEFKAFNTGLKWGTVIKNESEVGLNLISNNKSYEWKSTADGAYDWKTDKFIPYDGSTWVTASVKAVKYYMDPRNFLDERGIFQFESLEYQSETQTQEGVEKILNNTPMHNEKFTYTGTDGKETSIKYSKAFMKAAASSKVSPYHLASRVKQEVVISPVLMSSSVSGKVSGYEGIYNFYNIGAYNSTEAGGAIANGLKWASTGTTYNRPWTDRYKSITGGAQYIGKNYINAGQNTLYLEKFNVTSKNRYEHQYMANIEAPNSEATKTVSAYGVIEPDMPIVFSIPVYTDMPEEPCEVPSGGKNPNNYLKTLYVKNYPFTSQFVLGDDGSKKYKLTVDKSVSSIKICATKVSAHSTLTGTGSKQLSDGVNTFTVKVTSESGKTRKYTIEVTRK
;
A
#
# COMPACT_ATOMS: atom_id res chain seq x y z
N MET A 1 -18.27 -4.81 -63.29
CA MET A 1 -18.60 -4.78 -61.88
C MET A 1 -19.31 -6.07 -61.53
N PRO A 2 -18.74 -7.00 -60.85
CA PRO A 2 -19.00 -7.34 -59.46
C PRO A 2 -17.80 -7.99 -58.76
N LYS A 3 -17.08 -7.27 -57.93
CA LYS A 3 -16.00 -7.85 -57.08
C LYS A 3 -15.94 -7.30 -55.64
N LYS A 4 -16.92 -6.52 -55.20
CA LYS A 4 -16.93 -5.91 -53.86
C LYS A 4 -17.76 -6.66 -52.80
N HIS A 5 -18.64 -7.59 -53.19
CA HIS A 5 -19.50 -8.29 -52.22
C HIS A 5 -18.91 -9.56 -51.59
N LYS A 6 -17.86 -10.15 -52.19
CA LYS A 6 -17.27 -11.38 -51.63
C LYS A 6 -16.33 -11.15 -50.42
N LYS A 7 -15.77 -9.94 -50.21
CA LYS A 7 -14.89 -9.65 -49.07
C LYS A 7 -15.64 -9.31 -47.77
N ILE A 8 -16.84 -8.77 -47.88
CA ILE A 8 -17.65 -8.42 -46.70
C ILE A 8 -18.30 -9.67 -46.11
N THR A 9 -18.71 -10.64 -46.91
CA THR A 9 -19.31 -11.88 -46.45
C THR A 9 -18.31 -12.79 -45.72
N CYS A 10 -17.02 -12.79 -46.09
CA CYS A 10 -15.99 -13.56 -45.40
C CYS A 10 -15.63 -12.96 -44.05
N ILE A 11 -15.70 -11.62 -43.86
CA ILE A 11 -15.40 -10.97 -42.57
C ILE A 11 -16.55 -11.18 -41.59
N ILE A 12 -17.80 -11.19 -42.05
CA ILE A 12 -18.97 -11.43 -41.21
C ILE A 12 -19.02 -12.92 -40.77
N ILE A 13 -18.66 -13.87 -41.66
CA ILE A 13 -18.58 -15.31 -41.32
C ILE A 13 -17.45 -15.60 -40.31
N ALA A 14 -16.28 -14.92 -40.44
CA ALA A 14 -15.19 -15.04 -39.47
C ALA A 14 -15.55 -14.45 -38.10
N ALA A 15 -16.27 -13.33 -38.04
CA ALA A 15 -16.77 -12.74 -36.82
C ALA A 15 -17.89 -13.60 -36.17
N ALA A 16 -18.79 -14.15 -36.98
CA ALA A 16 -19.84 -15.07 -36.51
C ALA A 16 -19.26 -16.41 -36.02
N LEU A 17 -18.20 -16.93 -36.64
CA LEU A 17 -17.54 -18.16 -36.20
C LEU A 17 -16.76 -17.96 -34.87
N MET A 18 -16.19 -16.76 -34.67
CA MET A 18 -15.57 -16.42 -33.36
C MET A 18 -16.60 -16.19 -32.25
N LEU A 19 -17.77 -15.65 -32.55
CA LEU A 19 -18.88 -15.56 -31.60
C LEU A 19 -19.54 -16.91 -31.33
N PHE A 20 -19.58 -17.83 -32.32
CA PHE A 20 -20.17 -19.17 -32.14
C PHE A 20 -19.25 -20.13 -31.35
N ILE A 21 -17.93 -19.96 -31.44
CA ILE A 21 -16.97 -20.66 -30.59
C ILE A 21 -17.01 -20.12 -29.14
N ALA A 22 -17.37 -18.86 -28.93
CA ALA A 22 -17.56 -18.30 -27.60
C ALA A 22 -18.87 -18.74 -26.92
N CYS A 23 -19.85 -19.28 -27.68
CA CYS A 23 -21.18 -19.65 -27.16
C CYS A 23 -21.40 -21.14 -26.95
N GLN A 24 -20.46 -22.01 -27.38
CA GLN A 24 -20.57 -23.48 -27.22
C GLN A 24 -19.74 -24.03 -26.04
N ILE A 25 -19.12 -23.17 -25.20
CA ILE A 25 -18.46 -23.63 -23.97
C ILE A 25 -19.23 -23.08 -22.76
N ASN A 26 -20.46 -23.53 -22.61
CA ASN A 26 -21.21 -23.27 -21.40
C ASN A 26 -21.86 -24.58 -20.90
N ASN A 27 -21.00 -25.54 -20.52
CA ASN A 27 -21.35 -26.58 -19.55
C ASN A 27 -20.07 -27.16 -18.96
N GLY A 28 -19.77 -26.76 -17.72
CA GLY A 28 -18.95 -27.56 -16.80
C GLY A 28 -17.44 -27.45 -16.97
N SER A 29 -16.86 -26.35 -16.63
CA SER A 29 -15.55 -26.14 -15.98
C SER A 29 -15.17 -24.68 -16.21
N LYS A 30 -15.14 -23.86 -15.16
CA LYS A 30 -14.56 -22.51 -15.25
C LYS A 30 -13.08 -22.67 -15.55
N VAL A 31 -12.71 -22.57 -16.83
CA VAL A 31 -11.34 -22.33 -17.24
C VAL A 31 -11.00 -20.93 -16.76
N HIS A 32 -10.24 -20.82 -15.69
CA HIS A 32 -9.65 -19.55 -15.32
C HIS A 32 -8.66 -19.17 -16.41
N ALA A 33 -8.96 -18.11 -17.16
CA ALA A 33 -8.01 -17.55 -18.11
C ALA A 33 -6.71 -17.19 -17.37
N GLU A 34 -5.57 -17.69 -17.84
CA GLU A 34 -4.25 -17.32 -17.34
C GLU A 34 -4.12 -15.79 -17.44
N ALA A 35 -3.62 -15.17 -16.37
CA ALA A 35 -3.39 -13.74 -16.39
C ALA A 35 -2.28 -13.41 -17.39
N VAL A 36 -2.57 -12.54 -18.34
CA VAL A 36 -1.61 -12.06 -19.32
C VAL A 36 -1.04 -10.73 -18.83
N GLY A 37 0.29 -10.64 -18.82
CA GLY A 37 1.04 -9.43 -18.54
C GLY A 37 1.71 -8.89 -19.81
N VAL A 38 1.87 -7.57 -19.88
CA VAL A 38 2.65 -6.89 -20.90
C VAL A 38 3.81 -6.19 -20.21
N VAL A 39 5.01 -6.43 -20.69
CA VAL A 39 6.24 -5.81 -20.19
C VAL A 39 6.18 -4.31 -20.46
N ASN A 40 6.42 -3.50 -19.45
CA ASN A 40 6.38 -2.04 -19.51
C ASN A 40 7.69 -1.48 -18.93
N VAL A 41 8.68 -1.32 -19.79
CA VAL A 41 10.04 -0.86 -19.48
C VAL A 41 10.56 0.05 -20.57
N SER A 42 11.49 0.93 -20.24
CA SER A 42 12.13 1.82 -21.22
C SER A 42 13.19 1.12 -22.10
N ALA A 43 13.86 0.08 -21.56
CA ALA A 43 14.88 -0.67 -22.28
C ALA A 43 14.56 -2.16 -22.33
N TYR A 44 14.84 -2.89 -21.26
CA TYR A 44 14.57 -4.32 -21.16
C TYR A 44 14.32 -4.74 -19.71
N LEU A 45 13.61 -5.84 -19.52
CA LEU A 45 13.31 -6.44 -18.23
C LEU A 45 14.11 -7.72 -18.04
N ASN A 46 14.95 -7.74 -17.02
CA ASN A 46 15.72 -8.94 -16.66
C ASN A 46 14.81 -10.05 -16.13
N VAL A 47 14.98 -11.25 -16.62
CA VAL A 47 14.32 -12.44 -16.10
C VAL A 47 15.27 -13.17 -15.16
N ARG A 48 14.78 -13.54 -13.97
CA ARG A 48 15.58 -14.17 -12.92
C ARG A 48 15.09 -15.59 -12.60
N LYS A 49 15.95 -16.37 -11.98
CA LYS A 49 15.66 -17.76 -11.56
C LYS A 49 14.77 -17.83 -10.31
N GLY A 50 14.56 -16.69 -9.62
CA GLY A 50 13.73 -16.62 -8.40
C GLY A 50 13.20 -15.20 -8.14
N PRO A 51 12.24 -15.06 -7.18
CA PRO A 51 11.57 -13.79 -6.88
C PRO A 51 12.43 -12.89 -6.00
N GLY A 52 13.35 -12.15 -6.61
CA GLY A 52 14.23 -11.21 -5.93
C GLY A 52 15.40 -10.79 -6.82
N THR A 53 15.88 -9.56 -6.64
CA THR A 53 17.08 -9.05 -7.33
C THR A 53 18.34 -9.85 -7.00
N SER A 54 18.28 -10.58 -5.92
CA SER A 54 19.32 -11.46 -5.41
C SER A 54 19.45 -12.82 -6.13
N TYR A 55 18.48 -13.19 -6.93
CA TYR A 55 18.58 -14.43 -7.74
C TYR A 55 19.32 -14.18 -9.04
N ASP A 56 20.08 -15.18 -9.49
CA ASP A 56 20.78 -15.14 -10.77
C ASP A 56 19.82 -14.80 -11.91
N LEU A 57 20.36 -14.15 -12.94
CA LEU A 57 19.65 -13.98 -14.20
C LEU A 57 19.38 -15.36 -14.84
N LEU A 58 18.20 -15.52 -15.40
CA LEU A 58 17.90 -16.68 -16.24
C LEU A 58 18.79 -16.61 -17.49
N LYS A 59 19.43 -17.73 -17.82
CA LYS A 59 20.27 -17.83 -19.02
C LYS A 59 19.67 -18.83 -20.00
N SER A 60 19.80 -18.54 -21.29
CA SER A 60 19.46 -19.42 -22.40
C SER A 60 20.62 -19.40 -23.38
N GLY A 61 21.26 -20.55 -23.64
CA GLY A 61 22.46 -20.64 -24.49
C GLY A 61 23.63 -19.80 -23.97
N GLY A 62 23.83 -19.69 -22.64
CA GLY A 62 24.89 -18.90 -22.02
C GLY A 62 24.58 -17.41 -21.85
N THR A 63 23.62 -16.84 -22.60
CA THR A 63 23.24 -15.41 -22.58
C THR A 63 22.13 -15.15 -21.56
N SER A 64 22.19 -14.02 -20.85
CA SER A 64 21.15 -13.59 -19.92
C SER A 64 19.86 -13.27 -20.67
N VAL A 65 18.75 -13.78 -20.16
CA VAL A 65 17.43 -13.61 -20.74
C VAL A 65 16.83 -12.29 -20.28
N THR A 66 16.43 -11.47 -21.26
CA THR A 66 15.71 -10.23 -21.06
C THR A 66 14.42 -10.22 -21.87
N LEU A 67 13.46 -9.41 -21.46
CA LEU A 67 12.19 -9.19 -22.15
C LEU A 67 12.13 -7.73 -22.61
N SER A 68 11.65 -7.53 -23.82
CA SER A 68 11.51 -6.20 -24.42
C SER A 68 10.19 -5.54 -24.00
N ASN A 69 10.13 -4.20 -24.09
CA ASN A 69 8.92 -3.45 -23.89
C ASN A 69 7.79 -3.95 -24.82
N GLY A 70 6.57 -4.03 -24.30
CA GLY A 70 5.41 -4.52 -25.06
C GLY A 70 5.32 -6.05 -25.18
N GLN A 71 6.35 -6.81 -24.78
CA GLN A 71 6.33 -8.27 -24.87
C GLN A 71 5.26 -8.86 -23.94
N LYS A 72 4.41 -9.74 -24.49
CA LYS A 72 3.37 -10.45 -23.73
C LYS A 72 3.96 -11.65 -23.00
N VAL A 73 3.55 -11.84 -21.75
CA VAL A 73 3.93 -12.95 -20.89
C VAL A 73 2.69 -13.53 -20.21
N SER A 74 2.68 -14.82 -19.97
CA SER A 74 1.65 -15.44 -19.10
C SER A 74 2.13 -15.38 -17.66
N ILE A 75 1.30 -14.85 -16.76
CA ILE A 75 1.60 -14.76 -15.33
C ILE A 75 1.12 -16.05 -14.67
N ILE A 76 2.09 -16.85 -14.20
CA ILE A 76 1.82 -18.14 -13.55
C ILE A 76 1.49 -17.95 -12.07
N ALA A 77 2.23 -17.05 -11.39
CA ALA A 77 2.09 -16.81 -9.96
C ALA A 77 2.64 -15.43 -9.57
N LYS A 78 2.17 -14.90 -8.42
CA LYS A 78 2.75 -13.72 -7.79
C LYS A 78 3.53 -14.15 -6.55
N ALA A 79 4.74 -13.67 -6.38
CA ALA A 79 5.61 -13.95 -5.25
C ALA A 79 6.11 -12.61 -4.65
N GLY A 80 5.34 -12.06 -3.71
CA GLY A 80 5.55 -10.72 -3.21
C GLY A 80 5.39 -9.67 -4.32
N SER A 81 6.38 -8.80 -4.53
CA SER A 81 6.43 -7.83 -5.63
C SER A 81 6.84 -8.43 -6.99
N TRP A 82 7.10 -9.74 -7.07
CA TRP A 82 7.55 -10.44 -8.27
C TRP A 82 6.44 -11.26 -8.92
N TYR A 83 6.48 -11.39 -10.25
CA TYR A 83 5.68 -12.36 -10.99
C TYR A 83 6.55 -13.51 -11.47
N HIS A 84 6.09 -14.75 -11.23
CA HIS A 84 6.54 -15.94 -11.95
C HIS A 84 5.81 -15.96 -13.29
N ILE A 85 6.56 -15.90 -14.37
CA ILE A 85 6.01 -15.77 -15.72
C ILE A 85 6.45 -16.93 -16.62
N SER A 86 5.65 -17.18 -17.65
CA SER A 86 6.02 -17.99 -18.81
C SER A 86 5.99 -17.12 -20.06
N PHE A 87 6.97 -17.32 -20.93
CA PHE A 87 7.11 -16.56 -22.18
C PHE A 87 7.84 -17.39 -23.22
N LYS A 88 7.74 -16.99 -24.50
CA LYS A 88 8.48 -17.62 -25.59
C LYS A 88 9.71 -16.79 -25.94
N LEU A 89 10.86 -17.45 -26.08
CA LEU A 89 12.10 -16.89 -26.58
C LEU A 89 12.69 -17.85 -27.62
N ASN A 90 12.86 -17.36 -28.85
CA ASN A 90 13.37 -18.17 -29.99
C ASN A 90 12.62 -19.52 -30.14
N GLY A 91 11.29 -19.49 -30.06
CA GLY A 91 10.42 -20.65 -30.18
C GLY A 91 10.36 -21.57 -28.95
N LYS A 92 11.23 -21.40 -27.95
CA LYS A 92 11.24 -22.18 -26.71
C LYS A 92 10.44 -21.50 -25.61
N SER A 93 9.61 -22.26 -24.91
CA SER A 93 8.91 -21.78 -23.69
C SER A 93 9.86 -21.77 -22.52
N LEU A 94 10.05 -20.61 -21.92
CA LEU A 94 10.86 -20.41 -20.72
C LEU A 94 9.99 -19.92 -19.55
N LYS A 95 10.46 -20.16 -18.34
CA LYS A 95 9.84 -19.67 -17.10
C LYS A 95 10.88 -18.95 -16.25
N GLY A 96 10.47 -17.90 -15.57
CA GLY A 96 11.34 -17.14 -14.67
C GLY A 96 10.57 -16.09 -13.91
N TYR A 97 11.28 -15.27 -13.16
CA TYR A 97 10.71 -14.24 -12.31
C TYR A 97 11.08 -12.85 -12.81
N VAL A 98 10.12 -11.96 -12.79
CA VAL A 98 10.27 -10.54 -13.14
C VAL A 98 9.64 -9.67 -12.05
N LEU A 99 10.12 -8.46 -11.86
CA LEU A 99 9.53 -7.52 -10.90
C LEU A 99 8.16 -7.05 -11.43
N GLY A 100 7.14 -7.19 -10.61
CA GLY A 100 5.75 -7.00 -11.00
C GLY A 100 5.39 -5.56 -11.38
N SER A 101 6.10 -4.55 -10.86
CA SER A 101 5.93 -3.14 -11.24
C SER A 101 6.22 -2.87 -12.72
N TYR A 102 6.97 -3.75 -13.39
CA TYR A 102 7.27 -3.66 -14.82
C TYR A 102 6.35 -4.53 -15.69
N ILE A 103 5.25 -5.02 -15.13
CA ILE A 103 4.27 -5.82 -15.86
C ILE A 103 2.89 -5.16 -15.76
N LYS A 104 2.37 -4.67 -16.89
CA LYS A 104 0.96 -4.29 -17.03
C LYS A 104 0.12 -5.56 -17.17
N VAL A 105 -0.70 -5.88 -16.17
CA VAL A 105 -1.59 -7.04 -16.23
C VAL A 105 -2.83 -6.69 -17.04
N GLN A 106 -3.13 -7.48 -18.09
CA GLN A 106 -4.23 -7.26 -19.01
C GLN A 106 -5.53 -7.99 -18.62
N GLY A 107 -5.63 -8.44 -17.37
CA GLY A 107 -6.77 -9.16 -16.81
C GLY A 107 -6.46 -10.65 -16.59
N GLY A 108 -7.32 -11.29 -15.81
CA GLY A 108 -7.15 -12.70 -15.39
C GLY A 108 -6.87 -12.81 -13.88
N SER A 109 -6.89 -14.05 -13.37
CA SER A 109 -6.61 -14.36 -11.97
C SER A 109 -5.20 -14.93 -11.83
N VAL A 110 -4.39 -14.33 -10.95
CA VAL A 110 -3.06 -14.88 -10.60
C VAL A 110 -3.20 -15.66 -9.30
N THR A 111 -2.94 -16.95 -9.35
CA THR A 111 -2.99 -17.83 -8.16
C THR A 111 -1.68 -18.57 -8.01
N THR A 112 -1.07 -18.52 -6.82
CA THR A 112 -0.08 -19.52 -6.44
C THR A 112 -0.85 -20.71 -5.91
N GLU A 113 -1.06 -21.74 -6.73
CA GLU A 113 -1.66 -23.00 -6.28
C GLU A 113 -0.59 -23.87 -5.64
N VAL A 114 -0.63 -23.99 -4.32
CA VAL A 114 0.08 -25.04 -3.60
C VAL A 114 -0.88 -26.23 -3.45
N THR A 115 -0.56 -27.32 -4.10
CA THR A 115 -1.37 -28.53 -4.04
C THR A 115 -0.74 -29.57 -3.11
N ALA A 116 -1.58 -30.40 -2.49
CA ALA A 116 -1.13 -31.50 -1.66
C ALA A 116 -2.00 -32.74 -1.90
N THR A 117 -1.45 -33.90 -1.54
CA THR A 117 -2.17 -35.18 -1.57
C THR A 117 -2.45 -35.62 -0.15
N VAL A 118 -3.67 -36.03 0.14
CA VAL A 118 -4.08 -36.57 1.43
C VAL A 118 -3.36 -37.88 1.73
N THR A 119 -2.75 -37.99 2.90
CA THR A 119 -2.02 -39.19 3.36
C THR A 119 -2.85 -40.08 4.30
N ASP A 120 -3.77 -39.46 5.04
CA ASP A 120 -4.65 -40.13 5.98
C ASP A 120 -5.71 -40.98 5.25
N LYS A 121 -6.15 -42.10 5.86
CA LYS A 121 -7.22 -42.92 5.30
C LYS A 121 -8.51 -42.12 5.06
N SER A 122 -8.85 -41.24 5.99
CA SER A 122 -9.98 -40.31 5.89
C SER A 122 -9.61 -38.99 6.61
N LEU A 123 -9.39 -37.93 5.85
CA LEU A 123 -9.08 -36.61 6.36
C LEU A 123 -10.37 -35.88 6.69
N LYS A 124 -10.53 -35.38 7.91
CA LYS A 124 -11.64 -34.50 8.30
C LYS A 124 -11.15 -33.03 8.45
N LEU A 125 -11.90 -32.09 7.88
CA LEU A 125 -11.60 -30.68 8.02
C LEU A 125 -12.06 -30.14 9.38
N ARG A 126 -11.23 -29.32 10.01
CA ARG A 126 -11.58 -28.58 11.23
C ARG A 126 -11.93 -27.13 10.91
N SER A 127 -12.84 -26.54 11.70
CA SER A 127 -13.24 -25.15 11.55
C SER A 127 -12.16 -24.15 12.07
N LYS A 128 -11.27 -24.61 12.95
CA LYS A 128 -10.17 -23.82 13.52
C LYS A 128 -8.87 -24.63 13.53
N ALA A 129 -7.73 -23.95 13.52
CA ALA A 129 -6.38 -24.52 13.65
C ALA A 129 -6.11 -24.95 15.11
N SER A 130 -6.89 -25.91 15.61
CA SER A 130 -6.73 -26.47 16.94
C SER A 130 -7.35 -27.87 17.04
N ASP A 131 -6.90 -28.68 17.98
CA ASP A 131 -7.46 -30.02 18.24
C ASP A 131 -8.89 -29.98 18.79
N SER A 132 -9.24 -28.89 19.49
CA SER A 132 -10.59 -28.63 20.01
C SER A 132 -11.50 -27.98 18.96
N GLY A 133 -10.98 -27.60 17.77
CA GLY A 133 -11.79 -27.05 16.69
C GLY A 133 -12.80 -28.06 16.18
N GLY A 134 -14.09 -27.70 16.14
CA GLY A 134 -15.13 -28.54 15.57
C GLY A 134 -14.84 -28.92 14.12
N TYR A 135 -15.42 -30.03 13.63
CA TYR A 135 -15.29 -30.44 12.25
C TYR A 135 -16.24 -29.69 11.32
N VAL A 136 -15.78 -29.39 10.11
CA VAL A 136 -16.62 -28.82 9.05
C VAL A 136 -17.63 -29.86 8.59
N LYS A 137 -18.90 -29.45 8.44
CA LYS A 137 -20.02 -30.33 8.04
C LYS A 137 -20.66 -29.85 6.73
N SER A 138 -21.19 -30.81 5.99
CA SER A 138 -22.10 -30.64 4.86
C SER A 138 -23.45 -31.23 5.28
N GLY A 139 -24.38 -30.40 5.73
CA GLY A 139 -25.59 -30.88 6.43
C GLY A 139 -25.24 -31.60 7.74
N LYS A 140 -25.66 -32.86 7.89
CA LYS A 140 -25.36 -33.70 9.07
C LYS A 140 -24.01 -34.39 8.97
N GLU A 141 -23.43 -34.51 7.78
CA GLU A 141 -22.21 -35.26 7.46
C GLU A 141 -20.93 -34.44 7.65
N TYR A 142 -19.84 -35.11 8.08
CA TYR A 142 -18.54 -34.47 8.13
C TYR A 142 -17.92 -34.37 6.72
N VAL A 143 -17.35 -33.20 6.41
CA VAL A 143 -16.57 -33.03 5.18
C VAL A 143 -15.27 -33.81 5.30
N THR A 144 -15.11 -34.82 4.43
CA THR A 144 -13.97 -35.73 4.44
C THR A 144 -13.28 -35.80 3.09
N ALA A 145 -12.02 -36.21 3.09
CA ALA A 145 -11.28 -36.55 1.88
C ALA A 145 -10.57 -37.90 2.07
N ALA A 146 -10.69 -38.77 1.10
CA ALA A 146 -10.02 -40.07 1.12
C ALA A 146 -8.52 -39.96 0.86
N LYS A 147 -7.74 -40.94 1.28
CA LYS A 147 -6.31 -41.05 0.95
C LYS A 147 -6.11 -40.98 -0.57
N GLY A 148 -5.12 -40.20 -0.99
CA GLY A 148 -4.82 -39.94 -2.40
C GLY A 148 -5.58 -38.75 -3.01
N SER A 149 -6.61 -38.21 -2.34
CA SER A 149 -7.32 -37.03 -2.82
C SER A 149 -6.37 -35.83 -2.92
N LYS A 150 -6.51 -35.06 -4.01
CA LYS A 150 -5.77 -33.80 -4.17
C LYS A 150 -6.54 -32.63 -3.54
N VAL A 151 -5.84 -31.81 -2.81
CA VAL A 151 -6.37 -30.61 -2.13
C VAL A 151 -5.50 -29.41 -2.46
N LYS A 152 -6.08 -28.20 -2.33
CA LYS A 152 -5.33 -26.95 -2.50
C LYS A 152 -5.05 -26.35 -1.13
N ILE A 153 -3.77 -26.02 -0.85
CA ILE A 153 -3.37 -25.28 0.35
C ILE A 153 -3.56 -23.79 0.07
N LYS A 154 -4.37 -23.15 0.89
CA LYS A 154 -4.69 -21.71 0.79
C LYS A 154 -3.93 -20.86 1.80
N ASP A 155 -3.48 -21.47 2.89
CA ASP A 155 -2.67 -20.80 3.93
C ASP A 155 -2.07 -21.87 4.86
N ASP A 156 -1.10 -21.48 5.67
CA ASP A 156 -0.56 -22.30 6.73
C ASP A 156 -0.26 -21.46 7.96
N ILE A 157 -0.38 -22.06 9.14
CA ILE A 157 -0.17 -21.37 10.43
C ILE A 157 0.46 -22.32 11.44
N THR A 158 1.34 -21.79 12.27
CA THR A 158 1.88 -22.51 13.42
C THR A 158 1.13 -22.10 14.68
N LYS A 159 0.62 -23.06 15.44
CA LYS A 159 0.01 -22.87 16.77
C LYS A 159 0.74 -23.75 17.78
N GLY A 160 1.48 -23.12 18.68
CA GLY A 160 2.38 -23.82 19.58
C GLY A 160 3.42 -24.64 18.81
N LYS A 161 3.47 -25.96 19.06
CA LYS A 161 4.39 -26.89 18.39
C LYS A 161 3.77 -27.59 17.18
N GLN A 162 2.54 -27.22 16.75
CA GLN A 162 1.82 -27.85 15.66
C GLN A 162 1.66 -26.90 14.49
N LYS A 163 2.03 -27.34 13.28
CA LYS A 163 1.74 -26.67 12.02
C LYS A 163 0.41 -27.15 11.47
N TRP A 164 -0.39 -26.24 10.95
CA TRP A 164 -1.69 -26.46 10.34
C TRP A 164 -1.73 -25.88 8.94
N TYR A 165 -2.43 -26.56 8.03
CA TYR A 165 -2.73 -26.05 6.71
C TYR A 165 -4.21 -25.67 6.62
N TYR A 166 -4.49 -24.48 6.08
CA TYR A 166 -5.83 -24.11 5.65
C TYR A 166 -6.00 -24.53 4.22
N ILE A 167 -6.90 -25.49 3.97
CA ILE A 167 -7.06 -26.13 2.65
C ILE A 167 -8.45 -25.91 2.09
N SER A 168 -8.58 -26.10 0.77
CA SER A 168 -9.86 -26.27 0.11
C SER A 168 -9.91 -27.63 -0.61
N LEU A 169 -11.06 -28.27 -0.53
CA LEU A 169 -11.35 -29.53 -1.21
C LEU A 169 -12.77 -29.56 -1.77
N GLN A 170 -13.01 -30.42 -2.74
CA GLN A 170 -14.32 -30.70 -3.28
C GLN A 170 -14.96 -31.85 -2.50
N TYR A 171 -16.20 -31.65 -2.04
CA TYR A 171 -17.00 -32.68 -1.37
C TYR A 171 -18.46 -32.58 -1.83
N SER A 172 -19.03 -33.64 -2.37
CA SER A 172 -20.40 -33.67 -2.90
C SER A 172 -20.71 -32.50 -3.85
N GLY A 173 -19.79 -32.18 -4.78
CA GLY A 173 -19.95 -31.13 -5.79
C GLY A 173 -19.75 -29.68 -5.27
N LYS A 174 -19.47 -29.48 -3.98
CA LYS A 174 -19.25 -28.18 -3.37
C LYS A 174 -17.82 -28.03 -2.86
N THR A 175 -17.31 -26.80 -2.85
CA THR A 175 -16.00 -26.48 -2.29
C THR A 175 -16.13 -26.15 -0.81
N TYR A 176 -15.39 -26.88 0.01
CA TYR A 176 -15.28 -26.63 1.45
C TYR A 176 -13.86 -26.22 1.81
N THR A 177 -13.73 -25.41 2.86
CA THR A 177 -12.46 -25.00 3.41
C THR A 177 -12.36 -25.33 4.88
N GLY A 178 -11.14 -25.56 5.37
CA GLY A 178 -10.91 -25.87 6.78
C GLY A 178 -9.45 -26.17 7.07
N TYR A 179 -9.16 -26.45 8.33
CA TYR A 179 -7.81 -26.70 8.82
C TYR A 179 -7.54 -28.19 8.97
N VAL A 180 -6.32 -28.58 8.62
CA VAL A 180 -5.79 -29.94 8.83
C VAL A 180 -4.38 -29.88 9.38
N LYS A 181 -3.95 -30.89 10.12
CA LYS A 181 -2.56 -30.99 10.58
C LYS A 181 -1.63 -31.23 9.40
N ASP A 182 -0.42 -30.70 9.49
CA ASP A 182 0.58 -30.81 8.44
C ASP A 182 0.96 -32.27 8.09
N GLY A 183 0.98 -33.16 9.06
CA GLY A 183 1.27 -34.61 8.86
C GLY A 183 0.24 -35.36 8.01
N SER A 184 -0.96 -34.80 7.81
CA SER A 184 -2.06 -35.38 7.05
C SER A 184 -1.96 -35.15 5.54
N LEU A 185 -0.97 -34.37 5.08
CA LEU A 185 -0.80 -33.99 3.68
C LEU A 185 0.64 -34.19 3.20
N LYS A 186 0.79 -34.66 1.97
CA LYS A 186 2.05 -34.63 1.21
C LYS A 186 1.99 -33.46 0.22
N VAL A 187 2.76 -32.41 0.49
CA VAL A 187 2.78 -31.19 -0.33
C VAL A 187 3.54 -31.43 -1.65
N SER A 188 3.04 -30.86 -2.73
CA SER A 188 3.72 -30.85 -4.04
C SER A 188 4.52 -29.57 -4.18
N TYR A 189 5.85 -29.67 -4.26
CA TYR A 189 6.73 -28.51 -4.32
C TYR A 189 7.02 -28.02 -5.73
N GLY A 190 6.78 -28.83 -6.77
CA GLY A 190 7.04 -28.46 -8.17
C GLY A 190 8.44 -27.86 -8.37
N ASN A 191 8.50 -26.65 -8.93
CA ASN A 191 9.75 -25.90 -9.13
C ASN A 191 10.16 -25.08 -7.88
N GLY A 192 9.53 -25.33 -6.74
CA GLY A 192 9.74 -24.63 -5.48
C GLY A 192 8.57 -23.70 -5.09
N ILE A 193 8.34 -23.61 -3.81
CA ILE A 193 7.30 -22.77 -3.20
C ILE A 193 8.00 -21.64 -2.45
N PRO A 194 7.60 -20.36 -2.67
CA PRO A 194 8.10 -19.26 -1.85
C PRO A 194 7.77 -19.48 -0.38
N GLY A 195 8.76 -19.29 0.49
CA GLY A 195 8.62 -19.43 1.94
C GLY A 195 9.25 -18.28 2.70
N ILE A 196 8.83 -18.11 3.94
CA ILE A 196 9.34 -17.09 4.87
C ILE A 196 9.56 -17.72 6.24
N TRP A 197 10.60 -17.27 6.95
CA TRP A 197 10.85 -17.65 8.33
C TRP A 197 10.11 -16.72 9.30
N GLU A 198 9.27 -17.28 10.17
CA GLU A 198 8.50 -16.54 11.18
C GLU A 198 8.96 -16.85 12.62
N GLY A 199 10.05 -17.59 12.79
CA GLY A 199 10.61 -17.85 14.12
C GLY A 199 11.21 -16.57 14.72
N SER A 200 11.06 -16.41 16.05
CA SER A 200 11.54 -15.25 16.81
C SER A 200 13.07 -15.16 16.93
N THR A 201 13.78 -16.21 16.58
CA THR A 201 15.24 -16.28 16.67
C THR A 201 15.89 -16.68 15.35
N LYS A 202 17.14 -16.26 15.13
CA LYS A 202 17.96 -16.75 14.02
C LYS A 202 18.15 -18.25 14.15
N THR A 203 17.88 -18.99 13.10
CA THR A 203 18.00 -20.44 13.07
C THR A 203 19.05 -20.87 12.06
N PRO A 204 20.00 -21.76 12.43
CA PRO A 204 21.02 -22.22 11.52
C PRO A 204 20.42 -23.04 10.36
N LEU A 205 20.90 -22.79 9.16
CA LEU A 205 20.61 -23.62 7.99
C LEU A 205 21.50 -24.86 8.06
N CYS A 206 20.91 -26.04 8.18
CA CYS A 206 21.65 -27.29 8.36
C CYS A 206 21.93 -28.00 7.03
N LYS A 207 23.10 -28.64 6.89
CA LYS A 207 23.44 -29.44 5.70
C LYS A 207 22.55 -30.67 5.58
N GLU A 208 22.16 -31.25 6.71
CA GLU A 208 21.29 -32.43 6.80
C GLU A 208 20.14 -32.19 7.78
N ALA A 209 18.97 -32.78 7.46
CA ALA A 209 17.80 -32.73 8.32
C ALA A 209 18.08 -33.44 9.65
N GLY A 210 17.83 -32.76 10.76
CA GLY A 210 18.03 -33.29 12.12
C GLY A 210 19.48 -33.32 12.60
N LYS A 211 20.44 -32.85 11.80
CA LYS A 211 21.86 -32.73 12.21
C LYS A 211 22.21 -31.28 12.56
N LYS A 212 23.22 -31.11 13.41
CA LYS A 212 23.75 -29.78 13.82
C LYS A 212 24.80 -29.22 12.85
N THR A 213 25.12 -29.91 11.75
CA THR A 213 26.11 -29.48 10.77
C THR A 213 25.54 -28.30 9.95
N VAL A 214 26.07 -27.12 10.17
CA VAL A 214 25.56 -25.88 9.57
C VAL A 214 26.14 -25.69 8.16
N VAL A 215 25.32 -25.13 7.26
CA VAL A 215 25.75 -24.66 5.95
C VAL A 215 26.62 -23.41 6.13
N GLU A 216 27.74 -23.34 5.44
CA GLU A 216 28.65 -22.20 5.46
C GLU A 216 28.68 -21.51 4.07
N SER A 217 28.83 -20.20 4.11
CA SER A 217 29.03 -19.38 2.91
C SER A 217 30.11 -18.35 3.21
N ALA A 218 31.16 -18.31 2.40
CA ALA A 218 32.33 -17.43 2.58
C ALA A 218 32.92 -17.51 3.99
N GLY A 219 33.08 -18.73 4.54
CA GLY A 219 33.64 -18.96 5.88
C GLY A 219 32.71 -18.66 7.07
N SER A 220 31.50 -18.19 6.84
CA SER A 220 30.54 -17.86 7.89
C SER A 220 29.37 -18.83 7.91
N LYS A 221 28.87 -19.19 9.10
CA LYS A 221 27.69 -20.01 9.30
C LYS A 221 26.45 -19.29 8.79
N VAL A 222 25.65 -19.97 7.95
CA VAL A 222 24.40 -19.41 7.43
C VAL A 222 23.27 -19.59 8.46
N ASN A 223 22.76 -18.47 8.93
CA ASN A 223 21.61 -18.41 9.83
C ASN A 223 20.45 -17.72 9.10
N ILE A 224 19.25 -18.25 9.26
CA ILE A 224 18.02 -17.70 8.71
C ILE A 224 17.35 -16.84 9.79
N GLY A 225 17.35 -15.54 9.58
CA GLY A 225 16.73 -14.56 10.49
C GLY A 225 15.23 -14.38 10.21
N ILE A 226 14.59 -13.61 11.10
CA ILE A 226 13.17 -13.27 11.01
C ILE A 226 12.85 -12.65 9.65
N ALA A 227 11.70 -12.97 9.09
CA ALA A 227 11.19 -12.50 7.80
C ALA A 227 12.10 -12.82 6.58
N LYS A 228 13.15 -13.63 6.74
CA LYS A 228 13.99 -14.06 5.62
C LYS A 228 13.20 -14.89 4.64
N GLN A 229 13.18 -14.48 3.39
CA GLN A 229 12.52 -15.18 2.30
C GLN A 229 13.46 -16.19 1.64
N PHE A 230 12.89 -17.31 1.18
CA PHE A 230 13.61 -18.38 0.48
C PHE A 230 12.64 -19.20 -0.39
N THR A 231 13.18 -20.16 -1.14
CA THR A 231 12.38 -21.11 -1.90
C THR A 231 12.42 -22.48 -1.22
N ILE A 232 11.26 -23.04 -0.94
CA ILE A 232 11.11 -24.40 -0.39
C ILE A 232 11.06 -25.36 -1.57
N LEU A 233 11.99 -26.32 -1.61
CA LEU A 233 12.15 -27.26 -2.71
C LEU A 233 11.57 -28.64 -2.42
N SER A 234 11.65 -29.06 -1.17
CA SER A 234 11.16 -30.38 -0.71
C SER A 234 11.05 -30.41 0.81
N GLU A 235 10.60 -31.54 1.34
CA GLU A 235 10.54 -31.80 2.78
C GLU A 235 11.12 -33.16 3.14
N LYS A 236 11.57 -33.29 4.39
CA LYS A 236 12.04 -34.55 4.98
C LYS A 236 11.66 -34.61 6.45
N THR A 237 11.17 -35.76 6.90
CA THR A 237 10.89 -36.01 8.31
C THR A 237 12.00 -36.87 8.90
N VAL A 238 12.55 -36.44 10.05
CA VAL A 238 13.58 -37.17 10.80
C VAL A 238 13.17 -37.21 12.26
N SER A 239 13.07 -38.38 12.85
CA SER A 239 12.66 -38.58 14.26
C SER A 239 11.41 -37.77 14.65
N GLY A 240 10.36 -37.80 13.79
CA GLY A 240 9.09 -37.11 14.01
C GLY A 240 9.13 -35.59 13.75
N THR A 241 10.28 -35.01 13.50
CA THR A 241 10.39 -33.56 13.15
C THR A 241 10.49 -33.38 11.66
N ARG A 242 9.61 -32.52 11.10
CA ARG A 242 9.67 -32.13 9.68
C ARG A 242 10.66 -31.02 9.44
N TYR A 243 11.37 -31.13 8.33
CA TYR A 243 12.31 -30.15 7.81
C TYR A 243 11.97 -29.82 6.37
N PHE A 244 12.06 -28.55 6.00
CA PHE A 244 12.03 -28.13 4.61
C PHE A 244 13.46 -27.98 4.07
N TYR A 245 13.69 -28.56 2.89
CA TYR A 245 14.90 -28.28 2.13
C TYR A 245 14.67 -26.99 1.34
N ILE A 246 15.44 -25.96 1.68
CA ILE A 246 15.26 -24.62 1.14
C ILE A 246 16.46 -24.18 0.33
N LYS A 247 16.21 -23.23 -0.56
CA LYS A 247 17.22 -22.48 -1.30
C LYS A 247 17.13 -21.02 -0.92
N VAL A 248 18.24 -20.45 -0.43
CA VAL A 248 18.28 -19.09 0.13
C VAL A 248 19.58 -18.38 -0.29
N ARG A 249 19.51 -17.07 -0.40
CA ARG A 249 20.72 -16.26 -0.62
C ARG A 249 21.39 -15.94 0.73
N ALA A 250 22.69 -16.22 0.79
CA ALA A 250 23.59 -15.89 1.90
C ALA A 250 24.79 -15.09 1.34
N GLY A 251 24.79 -13.77 1.56
CA GLY A 251 25.70 -12.86 0.86
C GLY A 251 25.49 -12.90 -0.65
N GLU A 252 26.56 -13.00 -1.41
CA GLU A 252 26.50 -13.08 -2.88
C GLU A 252 26.16 -14.49 -3.42
N LYS A 253 26.26 -15.52 -2.59
CA LYS A 253 26.04 -16.91 -2.98
C LYS A 253 24.66 -17.39 -2.63
N THR A 254 24.11 -18.25 -3.46
CA THR A 254 22.89 -18.99 -3.16
C THR A 254 23.28 -20.35 -2.60
N VAL A 255 22.76 -20.66 -1.42
CA VAL A 255 23.01 -21.92 -0.71
C VAL A 255 21.71 -22.68 -0.48
N SER A 256 21.83 -23.96 -0.22
CA SER A 256 20.68 -24.80 0.11
C SER A 256 20.94 -25.59 1.38
N GLY A 257 19.87 -25.90 2.10
CA GLY A 257 19.96 -26.67 3.32
C GLY A 257 18.58 -26.89 3.96
N TYR A 258 18.57 -27.43 5.15
CA TYR A 258 17.36 -27.80 5.88
C TYR A 258 17.04 -26.82 6.98
N LEU A 259 15.76 -26.42 7.06
CA LEU A 259 15.16 -25.68 8.17
C LEU A 259 14.02 -26.49 8.79
N PRO A 260 13.77 -26.39 10.12
CA PRO A 260 12.56 -26.94 10.70
C PRO A 260 11.31 -26.38 10.01
N ALA A 261 10.33 -27.23 9.71
CA ALA A 261 9.07 -26.80 9.08
C ALA A 261 8.22 -25.95 10.02
N LEU A 262 8.41 -26.12 11.33
CA LEU A 262 7.83 -25.24 12.34
C LEU A 262 8.38 -23.83 12.16
N ASN A 263 7.50 -22.82 12.19
CA ASN A 263 7.82 -21.40 11.93
C ASN A 263 8.29 -21.08 10.49
N THR A 264 8.26 -22.04 9.58
CA THR A 264 8.43 -21.79 8.15
C THR A 264 7.07 -21.72 7.49
N ARG A 265 6.70 -20.56 6.91
CA ARG A 265 5.42 -20.39 6.23
C ARG A 265 5.58 -20.36 4.72
N PHE A 266 4.56 -20.88 4.03
CA PHE A 266 4.40 -20.68 2.59
C PHE A 266 3.95 -19.24 2.32
N GLN A 267 4.56 -18.58 1.37
CA GLN A 267 4.06 -17.31 0.86
C GLN A 267 2.99 -17.60 -0.20
N ILE A 268 1.81 -17.97 0.26
CA ILE A 268 0.66 -18.20 -0.62
C ILE A 268 -0.01 -16.85 -0.85
N VAL A 269 -0.08 -16.43 -2.10
CA VAL A 269 -0.80 -15.22 -2.48
C VAL A 269 -2.29 -15.55 -2.54
N LYS A 270 -3.10 -14.80 -1.78
CA LYS A 270 -4.56 -14.82 -1.94
C LYS A 270 -4.89 -14.43 -3.38
N THR A 271 -5.84 -15.13 -4.00
CA THR A 271 -6.30 -14.83 -5.35
C THR A 271 -6.79 -13.38 -5.41
N GLU A 272 -6.02 -12.51 -6.06
CA GLU A 272 -6.49 -11.17 -6.42
C GLU A 272 -6.99 -11.23 -7.86
N THR A 273 -8.26 -10.94 -8.07
CA THR A 273 -8.80 -10.70 -9.40
C THR A 273 -8.28 -9.34 -9.86
N VAL A 274 -7.27 -9.34 -10.70
CA VAL A 274 -6.77 -8.10 -11.29
C VAL A 274 -7.68 -7.75 -12.47
N LYS A 275 -8.51 -6.72 -12.31
CA LYS A 275 -9.28 -6.16 -13.43
C LYS A 275 -8.30 -5.59 -14.46
N ALA A 276 -8.59 -5.84 -15.74
CA ALA A 276 -7.90 -5.18 -16.83
C ALA A 276 -8.01 -3.65 -16.64
N THR A 277 -6.89 -2.96 -16.72
CA THR A 277 -6.90 -1.52 -16.97
C THR A 277 -7.36 -1.35 -18.41
N GLU A 278 -8.56 -0.79 -18.61
CA GLU A 278 -9.00 -0.36 -19.93
C GLU A 278 -7.94 0.57 -20.54
N PRO A 279 -7.61 0.39 -21.83
CA PRO A 279 -6.78 1.38 -22.52
C PRO A 279 -7.53 2.72 -22.48
N PRO A 280 -6.86 3.85 -22.23
CA PRO A 280 -7.47 5.14 -22.34
C PRO A 280 -8.02 5.26 -23.77
N LYS A 281 -9.35 5.45 -23.89
CA LYS A 281 -10.00 5.84 -25.13
C LYS A 281 -9.27 7.11 -25.56
N ALA A 282 -8.77 7.12 -26.78
CA ALA A 282 -8.16 8.29 -27.36
C ALA A 282 -9.18 9.44 -27.29
N THR A 283 -9.03 10.28 -26.30
CA THR A 283 -9.75 11.53 -26.19
C THR A 283 -8.87 12.54 -26.92
N GLU A 284 -9.46 13.22 -27.89
CA GLU A 284 -8.84 14.33 -28.59
C GLU A 284 -8.16 15.26 -27.58
N ILE A 285 -6.94 15.66 -27.91
CA ILE A 285 -6.10 16.55 -27.13
C ILE A 285 -6.88 17.85 -26.90
N PRO A 286 -7.26 18.19 -25.67
CA PRO A 286 -7.66 19.55 -25.40
C PRO A 286 -6.42 20.42 -25.56
N LYS A 287 -6.52 21.43 -26.43
CA LYS A 287 -5.55 22.48 -26.60
C LYS A 287 -5.11 23.00 -25.23
N ALA A 288 -3.82 22.99 -24.96
CA ALA A 288 -3.23 23.45 -23.72
C ALA A 288 -3.80 24.83 -23.38
N THR A 289 -4.53 24.90 -22.29
CA THR A 289 -4.84 26.16 -21.63
C THR A 289 -3.57 26.52 -20.87
N GLU A 290 -2.98 27.63 -21.22
CA GLU A 290 -1.82 28.21 -20.58
C GLU A 290 -2.08 28.36 -19.08
N THR A 291 -1.23 27.78 -18.29
CA THR A 291 -1.18 28.00 -16.82
C THR A 291 -0.79 29.45 -16.61
N PRO A 292 -1.54 30.25 -15.82
CA PRO A 292 -1.11 31.62 -15.51
C PRO A 292 0.23 31.58 -14.81
N GLU A 293 1.16 32.36 -15.31
CA GLU A 293 2.41 32.71 -14.62
C GLU A 293 2.10 33.30 -13.24
N PRO A 294 2.88 32.98 -12.20
CA PRO A 294 2.73 33.64 -10.92
C PRO A 294 3.10 35.11 -11.09
N SER A 295 2.15 35.98 -10.76
CA SER A 295 2.28 37.42 -10.69
C SER A 295 3.58 37.81 -9.98
N GLU A 296 4.34 38.65 -10.64
CA GLU A 296 5.55 39.25 -10.11
C GLU A 296 5.23 40.11 -8.85
N THR A 297 5.95 39.83 -7.78
CA THR A 297 5.95 40.66 -6.58
C THR A 297 6.69 41.95 -6.89
N PRO A 298 6.21 43.14 -6.44
CA PRO A 298 6.79 44.41 -6.80
C PRO A 298 8.24 44.52 -6.30
N GLU A 299 9.07 45.07 -7.17
CA GLU A 299 10.43 45.49 -6.90
C GLU A 299 10.44 46.55 -5.80
N VAL A 300 11.08 46.27 -4.67
CA VAL A 300 11.42 47.27 -3.68
C VAL A 300 12.83 47.80 -4.04
N THR A 301 12.86 48.96 -4.65
CA THR A 301 14.05 49.77 -4.80
C THR A 301 14.48 50.31 -3.43
N GLY A 302 15.73 50.08 -3.06
CA GLY A 302 16.34 50.72 -1.90
C GLY A 302 17.54 49.94 -1.37
N THR A 303 18.69 50.13 -2.01
CA THR A 303 20.01 49.75 -1.49
C THR A 303 20.39 50.71 -0.38
N PRO A 304 20.80 50.25 0.80
CA PRO A 304 21.87 50.85 1.53
C PRO A 304 23.12 49.97 1.46
N ASP A 305 24.17 50.63 1.02
CA ASP A 305 25.56 50.24 1.11
C ASP A 305 25.91 49.85 2.56
N MET A 306 26.40 48.64 2.77
CA MET A 306 26.96 48.19 4.05
C MET A 306 28.33 47.59 3.78
N THR A 307 29.30 48.42 4.05
CA THR A 307 30.70 48.12 4.29
C THR A 307 30.91 46.96 5.27
N ASP A 308 31.90 46.13 4.93
CA ASP A 308 32.71 45.25 5.78
C ASP A 308 32.07 44.61 7.01
N GLY A 309 31.62 43.40 6.88
CA GLY A 309 31.34 42.51 7.98
C GLY A 309 32.58 41.67 8.34
N PRO A 310 32.75 41.36 9.62
CA PRO A 310 33.98 40.74 10.13
C PRO A 310 34.17 39.31 9.57
N GLU A 311 35.45 39.02 9.33
CA GLU A 311 36.03 37.72 9.02
C GLU A 311 35.38 36.59 9.84
N VAL A 312 34.77 35.63 9.16
CA VAL A 312 34.16 34.47 9.82
C VAL A 312 35.31 33.60 10.31
N THR A 313 35.65 33.73 11.55
CA THR A 313 36.51 32.81 12.30
C THR A 313 35.92 31.42 12.18
N GLU A 314 36.70 30.43 11.72
CA GLU A 314 36.32 29.05 11.67
C GLU A 314 35.80 28.61 13.06
N THR A 315 34.54 28.19 13.11
CA THR A 315 33.98 27.54 14.31
C THR A 315 34.79 26.29 14.57
N PRO A 316 35.34 26.08 15.77
CA PRO A 316 36.11 24.89 16.08
C PRO A 316 35.24 23.63 15.81
N GLU A 317 35.88 22.61 15.21
CA GLU A 317 35.29 21.30 15.01
C GLU A 317 34.59 20.83 16.31
N PRO A 318 33.31 20.40 16.26
CA PRO A 318 32.69 19.87 17.46
C PRO A 318 33.53 18.67 17.93
N SER A 319 34.18 18.84 19.07
CA SER A 319 34.84 17.74 19.80
C SER A 319 33.84 16.60 19.90
N GLU A 320 34.29 15.37 19.60
CA GLU A 320 33.53 14.16 19.88
C GLU A 320 33.33 14.06 21.39
N THR A 321 32.27 14.70 21.87
CA THR A 321 31.81 14.48 23.24
C THR A 321 31.23 13.07 23.28
N PRO A 322 31.73 12.17 24.14
CA PRO A 322 31.11 10.86 24.29
C PRO A 322 29.63 11.05 24.60
N ALA A 323 28.77 10.36 23.87
CA ALA A 323 27.35 10.34 24.19
C ALA A 323 27.22 9.92 25.67
N VAL A 324 26.73 10.83 26.51
CA VAL A 324 26.37 10.50 27.88
C VAL A 324 25.21 9.52 27.75
N THR A 325 25.50 8.23 27.92
CA THR A 325 24.48 7.19 28.03
C THR A 325 23.70 7.48 29.31
N LYS A 326 22.63 8.24 29.19
CA LYS A 326 21.67 8.44 30.27
C LYS A 326 21.04 7.07 30.54
N GLU A 327 21.14 6.57 31.76
CA GLU A 327 20.48 5.33 32.14
C GLU A 327 18.98 5.41 31.82
N PRO A 328 18.38 4.33 31.33
CA PRO A 328 16.94 4.31 31.08
C PRO A 328 16.17 4.61 32.36
N LEU A 329 15.06 5.34 32.23
CA LEU A 329 14.16 5.59 33.36
C LEU A 329 13.49 4.29 33.81
N THR A 330 13.24 4.17 35.12
CA THR A 330 12.34 3.12 35.63
C THR A 330 10.91 3.35 35.12
N ASP A 331 10.08 2.31 35.18
CA ASP A 331 8.67 2.41 34.73
C ASP A 331 7.90 3.51 35.48
N GLU A 332 8.14 3.67 36.79
CA GLU A 332 7.50 4.72 37.61
C GLU A 332 7.97 6.12 37.22
N GLU A 333 9.26 6.32 37.03
CA GLU A 333 9.82 7.59 36.58
C GLU A 333 9.34 7.94 35.17
N PHE A 334 9.32 6.96 34.29
CA PHE A 334 8.87 7.16 32.92
C PHE A 334 7.37 7.49 32.86
N LYS A 335 6.55 6.79 33.63
CA LYS A 335 5.11 7.09 33.74
C LYS A 335 4.87 8.49 34.30
N SER A 336 5.65 8.91 35.28
CA SER A 336 5.58 10.28 35.83
C SER A 336 5.97 11.32 34.78
N LYS A 337 7.03 11.06 34.02
CA LYS A 337 7.48 11.91 32.93
C LYS A 337 6.41 12.06 31.83
N LEU A 338 5.72 10.98 31.45
CA LEU A 338 4.63 11.07 30.47
C LEU A 338 3.48 11.98 30.94
N LYS A 339 3.17 11.95 32.22
CA LYS A 339 2.14 12.84 32.81
C LYS A 339 2.61 14.30 32.86
N GLU A 340 3.88 14.53 33.21
CA GLU A 340 4.50 15.87 33.20
C GLU A 340 4.53 16.46 31.78
N GLU A 341 4.79 15.64 30.76
CA GLU A 341 4.70 16.02 29.33
C GLU A 341 3.28 16.38 28.90
N GLY A 342 2.26 16.02 29.67
CA GLY A 342 0.85 16.36 29.42
C GLY A 342 0.08 15.28 28.65
N PHE A 343 0.54 14.03 28.62
CA PHE A 343 -0.22 12.95 28.02
C PHE A 343 -1.44 12.56 28.86
N PRO A 344 -2.65 12.46 28.25
CA PRO A 344 -3.82 11.90 28.90
C PRO A 344 -3.63 10.41 29.27
N ASP A 345 -4.33 9.93 30.28
CA ASP A 345 -4.22 8.55 30.77
C ASP A 345 -4.40 7.49 29.67
N THR A 346 -5.21 7.78 28.64
CA THR A 346 -5.46 6.88 27.52
C THR A 346 -4.24 6.68 26.57
N TYR A 347 -3.19 7.51 26.69
CA TYR A 347 -1.92 7.36 25.95
C TYR A 347 -0.88 6.60 26.74
N ILE A 348 -1.01 6.55 28.08
CA ILE A 348 0.08 6.11 28.98
C ILE A 348 0.46 4.65 28.72
N GLN A 349 -0.50 3.72 28.74
CA GLN A 349 -0.16 2.30 28.62
C GLN A 349 0.52 1.92 27.30
N PRO A 350 0.03 2.35 26.11
CA PRO A 350 0.74 2.09 24.85
C PRO A 350 2.17 2.66 24.82
N LEU A 351 2.40 3.82 25.42
CA LEU A 351 3.73 4.43 25.48
C LEU A 351 4.66 3.69 26.48
N MET A 352 4.12 3.19 27.58
CA MET A 352 4.84 2.30 28.52
C MET A 352 5.26 1.01 27.82
N ASP A 353 4.38 0.40 27.03
CA ASP A 353 4.66 -0.83 26.27
C ASP A 353 5.78 -0.63 25.24
N LEU A 354 5.87 0.56 24.66
CA LEU A 354 6.96 0.94 23.75
C LEU A 354 8.26 1.20 24.51
N HIS A 355 8.21 1.89 25.65
CA HIS A 355 9.37 2.16 26.48
C HIS A 355 10.03 0.86 26.99
N ALA A 356 9.23 -0.11 27.40
CA ALA A 356 9.75 -1.43 27.82
C ALA A 356 10.57 -2.15 26.74
N LYS A 357 10.36 -1.83 25.45
CA LYS A 357 11.10 -2.40 24.32
C LYS A 357 12.25 -1.50 23.87
N TYR A 358 12.05 -0.20 23.94
CA TYR A 358 12.93 0.84 23.43
C TYR A 358 13.14 1.90 24.52
N PRO A 359 13.93 1.62 25.54
CA PRO A 359 14.02 2.46 26.75
C PRO A 359 14.68 3.83 26.52
N TYR A 360 15.30 4.02 25.35
CA TYR A 360 15.90 5.30 24.96
C TYR A 360 15.01 6.13 24.02
N TRP A 361 13.79 5.65 23.72
CA TRP A 361 12.83 6.46 22.99
C TRP A 361 12.24 7.54 23.89
N GLU A 362 12.16 8.77 23.36
CA GLU A 362 11.55 9.89 24.06
C GLU A 362 10.19 10.23 23.43
N PHE A 363 9.18 10.42 24.28
CA PHE A 363 7.86 10.83 23.85
C PHE A 363 7.54 12.22 24.40
N LYS A 364 7.20 13.15 23.49
CA LYS A 364 6.81 14.52 23.81
C LYS A 364 5.37 14.75 23.39
N ALA A 365 4.55 15.31 24.28
CA ALA A 365 3.20 15.67 23.95
C ALA A 365 3.17 16.97 23.15
N PHE A 366 2.73 16.92 21.90
CA PHE A 366 2.39 18.11 21.13
C PHE A 366 0.97 18.55 21.48
N ASN A 367 0.84 19.41 22.49
CA ASN A 367 -0.46 19.93 22.89
C ASN A 367 -0.98 20.91 21.82
N THR A 368 -1.95 20.46 21.04
CA THR A 368 -2.53 21.28 19.95
C THR A 368 -3.38 22.43 20.45
N GLY A 369 -3.89 22.35 21.68
CA GLY A 369 -4.87 23.29 22.24
C GLY A 369 -6.23 23.26 21.52
N LEU A 370 -6.47 22.26 20.66
CA LEU A 370 -7.65 22.19 19.81
C LEU A 370 -8.64 21.15 20.34
N LYS A 371 -9.92 21.49 20.22
CA LYS A 371 -11.02 20.55 20.51
C LYS A 371 -11.14 19.50 19.41
N TRP A 372 -11.11 18.23 19.78
CA TRP A 372 -11.21 17.11 18.86
C TRP A 372 -12.37 17.25 17.86
N GLY A 373 -13.59 17.55 18.32
CA GLY A 373 -14.74 17.70 17.44
C GLY A 373 -14.58 18.79 16.39
N THR A 374 -13.89 19.89 16.74
CA THR A 374 -13.60 21.00 15.81
C THR A 374 -12.59 20.57 14.75
N VAL A 375 -11.55 19.86 15.16
CA VAL A 375 -10.52 19.36 14.23
C VAL A 375 -11.14 18.37 13.25
N ILE A 376 -11.90 17.41 13.75
CA ILE A 376 -12.57 16.42 12.89
C ILE A 376 -13.53 17.07 11.90
N LYS A 377 -14.26 18.09 12.33
CA LYS A 377 -15.16 18.84 11.44
C LYS A 377 -14.40 19.47 10.27
N ASN A 378 -13.29 20.17 10.54
CA ASN A 378 -12.50 20.83 9.50
C ASN A 378 -11.80 19.82 8.59
N GLU A 379 -11.21 18.77 9.16
CA GLU A 379 -10.54 17.74 8.37
C GLU A 379 -11.50 16.81 7.61
N SER A 380 -12.81 16.89 7.88
CA SER A 380 -13.84 16.13 7.15
C SER A 380 -14.47 16.93 5.99
N GLU A 381 -13.92 18.08 5.63
CA GLU A 381 -14.35 18.85 4.47
C GLU A 381 -14.26 18.00 3.20
N VAL A 382 -15.28 18.13 2.35
CA VAL A 382 -15.38 17.33 1.13
C VAL A 382 -14.23 17.67 0.17
N GLY A 383 -13.49 16.66 -0.24
CA GLY A 383 -12.33 16.80 -1.12
C GLY A 383 -10.99 17.04 -0.43
N LEU A 384 -10.97 17.37 0.86
CA LEU A 384 -9.73 17.65 1.60
C LEU A 384 -8.94 16.36 1.90
N ASN A 385 -9.58 15.38 2.49
CA ASN A 385 -8.99 14.08 2.81
C ASN A 385 -9.59 13.00 1.90
N LEU A 386 -8.72 12.34 1.14
CA LEU A 386 -9.11 11.35 0.15
C LEU A 386 -8.70 9.94 0.56
N ILE A 387 -9.49 8.99 0.10
CA ILE A 387 -9.24 7.55 0.27
C ILE A 387 -9.51 6.81 -1.03
N SER A 388 -8.88 5.65 -1.22
CA SER A 388 -9.09 4.83 -2.41
C SER A 388 -10.56 4.40 -2.55
N ASN A 389 -11.15 4.62 -3.73
CA ASN A 389 -12.51 4.19 -4.04
C ASN A 389 -12.72 2.66 -3.94
N ASN A 390 -11.64 1.89 -3.91
CA ASN A 390 -11.69 0.43 -3.69
C ASN A 390 -11.96 0.02 -2.23
N LYS A 391 -11.87 0.95 -1.28
CA LYS A 391 -12.23 0.69 0.12
C LYS A 391 -13.73 0.44 0.24
N SER A 392 -14.16 -0.23 1.30
CA SER A 392 -15.57 -0.47 1.61
C SER A 392 -16.35 0.83 1.84
N TYR A 393 -17.67 0.75 1.88
CA TYR A 393 -18.51 1.96 1.96
C TYR A 393 -18.24 2.80 3.21
N GLU A 394 -17.92 2.20 4.33
CA GLU A 394 -17.71 2.92 5.61
C GLU A 394 -16.49 3.84 5.60
N TRP A 395 -15.51 3.58 4.73
CA TRP A 395 -14.33 4.43 4.54
C TRP A 395 -14.61 5.70 3.74
N LYS A 396 -15.73 5.75 3.01
CA LYS A 396 -16.00 6.77 2.00
C LYS A 396 -17.16 7.67 2.41
N SER A 397 -17.04 8.97 2.14
CA SER A 397 -18.06 9.95 2.50
C SER A 397 -19.28 9.88 1.59
N THR A 398 -20.47 9.98 2.19
CA THR A 398 -21.73 10.15 1.47
C THR A 398 -22.33 11.54 1.66
N ALA A 399 -21.53 12.50 2.11
CA ALA A 399 -21.92 13.90 2.22
C ALA A 399 -22.24 14.50 0.82
N ASP A 400 -22.94 15.62 0.83
CA ASP A 400 -23.21 16.37 -0.38
C ASP A 400 -21.89 16.77 -1.08
N GLY A 401 -21.81 16.53 -2.38
CA GLY A 401 -20.59 16.70 -3.14
C GLY A 401 -19.63 15.50 -3.12
N ALA A 402 -19.73 14.56 -2.18
CA ALA A 402 -18.88 13.38 -2.12
C ALA A 402 -19.49 12.13 -2.77
N TYR A 403 -20.82 12.07 -2.85
CA TYR A 403 -21.56 10.93 -3.38
C TYR A 403 -22.76 11.38 -4.22
N ASP A 404 -22.87 10.82 -5.42
CA ASP A 404 -24.01 11.08 -6.30
C ASP A 404 -25.12 10.05 -6.09
N TRP A 405 -26.13 10.44 -5.36
CA TRP A 405 -27.31 9.64 -5.06
C TRP A 405 -28.13 9.23 -6.29
N LYS A 406 -28.01 9.99 -7.40
CA LYS A 406 -28.74 9.74 -8.66
C LYS A 406 -28.10 8.67 -9.52
N THR A 407 -26.78 8.49 -9.39
CA THR A 407 -26.01 7.53 -10.18
C THR A 407 -25.41 6.40 -9.34
N ASP A 408 -25.56 6.42 -8.01
CA ASP A 408 -25.00 5.43 -7.07
C ASP A 408 -23.46 5.38 -7.09
N LYS A 409 -22.81 6.55 -7.24
CA LYS A 409 -21.37 6.64 -7.39
C LYS A 409 -20.74 7.64 -6.42
N PHE A 410 -19.56 7.31 -5.93
CA PHE A 410 -18.70 8.27 -5.25
C PHE A 410 -18.08 9.22 -6.27
N ILE A 411 -18.00 10.51 -5.92
CA ILE A 411 -17.45 11.56 -6.77
C ILE A 411 -15.94 11.58 -6.59
N PRO A 412 -15.13 11.38 -7.64
CA PRO A 412 -13.68 11.43 -7.56
C PRO A 412 -13.18 12.87 -7.41
N TYR A 413 -12.13 13.06 -6.62
CA TYR A 413 -11.47 14.35 -6.39
C TYR A 413 -10.02 14.37 -6.90
N ASP A 414 -9.36 13.21 -6.99
CA ASP A 414 -8.04 13.10 -7.58
C ASP A 414 -8.00 11.85 -8.48
N GLY A 415 -7.82 12.09 -9.77
CA GLY A 415 -7.96 11.05 -10.78
C GLY A 415 -9.33 10.35 -10.70
N SER A 416 -9.44 9.13 -11.19
CA SER A 416 -10.70 8.36 -11.17
C SER A 416 -10.86 7.46 -9.94
N THR A 417 -9.85 7.38 -9.06
CA THR A 417 -9.74 6.35 -8.02
C THR A 417 -9.74 6.86 -6.59
N TRP A 418 -9.64 8.18 -6.39
CA TRP A 418 -9.61 8.80 -5.07
C TRP A 418 -10.87 9.59 -4.78
N VAL A 419 -11.53 9.27 -3.69
CA VAL A 419 -12.80 9.86 -3.26
C VAL A 419 -12.69 10.39 -1.85
N THR A 420 -13.61 11.27 -1.44
CA THR A 420 -13.60 11.84 -0.09
C THR A 420 -13.70 10.75 0.98
N ALA A 421 -12.81 10.81 1.96
CA ALA A 421 -12.83 9.94 3.13
C ALA A 421 -14.05 10.24 4.02
N SER A 422 -14.60 9.21 4.66
CA SER A 422 -15.68 9.39 5.63
C SER A 422 -15.19 10.04 6.94
N VAL A 423 -16.08 10.65 7.68
CA VAL A 423 -15.79 11.16 9.04
C VAL A 423 -15.20 10.07 9.94
N LYS A 424 -15.64 8.81 9.81
CA LYS A 424 -15.06 7.69 10.55
C LYS A 424 -13.61 7.43 10.16
N ALA A 425 -13.31 7.49 8.87
CA ALA A 425 -11.93 7.33 8.38
C ALA A 425 -11.03 8.48 8.86
N VAL A 426 -11.54 9.73 8.84
CA VAL A 426 -10.81 10.89 9.38
C VAL A 426 -10.54 10.70 10.87
N LYS A 427 -11.55 10.33 11.66
CA LYS A 427 -11.37 10.06 13.10
C LYS A 427 -10.31 8.98 13.35
N TYR A 428 -10.35 7.87 12.60
CA TYR A 428 -9.42 6.77 12.77
C TYR A 428 -7.97 7.18 12.49
N TYR A 429 -7.72 7.85 11.35
CA TYR A 429 -6.34 8.24 10.98
C TYR A 429 -5.80 9.43 11.76
N MET A 430 -6.67 10.26 12.30
CA MET A 430 -6.25 11.40 13.12
C MET A 430 -6.07 11.07 14.59
N ASP A 431 -6.67 9.98 15.09
CA ASP A 431 -6.49 9.57 16.49
C ASP A 431 -5.10 8.96 16.69
N PRO A 432 -4.18 9.67 17.38
CA PRO A 432 -2.81 9.18 17.53
C PRO A 432 -2.72 7.84 18.24
N ARG A 433 -3.68 7.53 19.13
CA ARG A 433 -3.70 6.30 19.93
C ARG A 433 -3.83 5.03 19.08
N ASN A 434 -4.38 5.14 17.86
CA ASN A 434 -4.48 4.03 16.91
C ASN A 434 -3.12 3.63 16.31
N PHE A 435 -2.06 4.39 16.56
CA PHE A 435 -0.75 4.23 15.94
C PHE A 435 0.41 4.25 16.95
N LEU A 436 0.13 4.07 18.23
CA LEU A 436 1.16 3.95 19.28
C LEU A 436 1.69 2.51 19.35
N ASP A 437 2.13 2.00 18.22
CA ASP A 437 2.81 0.71 18.06
C ASP A 437 4.19 0.90 17.40
N GLU A 438 4.98 -0.15 17.33
CA GLU A 438 6.38 -0.14 16.83
C GLU A 438 6.55 0.40 15.39
N ARG A 439 5.48 0.56 14.63
CA ARG A 439 5.51 1.06 13.25
C ARG A 439 4.72 2.35 13.09
N GLY A 440 3.50 2.35 13.59
CA GLY A 440 2.60 3.48 13.48
C GLY A 440 3.15 4.74 14.13
N ILE A 441 3.90 4.59 15.22
CA ILE A 441 4.48 5.71 15.98
C ILE A 441 5.45 6.55 15.15
N PHE A 442 6.08 5.98 14.11
CA PHE A 442 7.02 6.71 13.26
C PHE A 442 6.36 7.84 12.44
N GLN A 443 5.03 7.91 12.37
CA GLN A 443 4.39 9.10 11.83
C GLN A 443 4.53 10.33 12.75
N PHE A 444 4.91 10.12 14.01
CA PHE A 444 5.16 11.15 15.03
C PHE A 444 6.65 11.36 15.30
N GLU A 445 7.56 10.68 14.60
CA GLU A 445 8.99 10.93 14.73
C GLU A 445 9.28 12.41 14.48
N SER A 446 10.05 13.02 15.38
CA SER A 446 10.50 14.42 15.20
C SER A 446 11.50 14.48 14.04
N LEU A 447 11.10 15.19 12.98
CA LEU A 447 11.92 15.40 11.80
C LEU A 447 12.91 16.56 11.95
N GLU A 448 12.93 17.22 13.11
CA GLU A 448 13.88 18.28 13.45
C GLU A 448 15.22 17.71 13.88
N TYR A 449 16.29 18.49 13.63
CA TYR A 449 17.63 18.14 14.12
C TYR A 449 17.72 18.32 15.63
N GLN A 450 18.12 17.28 16.33
CA GLN A 450 18.33 17.24 17.79
C GLN A 450 19.73 16.66 18.08
N SER A 451 20.67 17.56 18.34
CA SER A 451 22.09 17.20 18.52
C SER A 451 22.35 16.27 19.71
N GLU A 452 21.46 16.27 20.71
CA GLU A 452 21.63 15.48 21.94
C GLU A 452 21.24 14.00 21.78
N THR A 453 20.35 13.70 20.81
CA THR A 453 19.83 12.36 20.62
C THR A 453 20.21 11.73 19.27
N GLN A 454 20.50 12.56 18.27
CA GLN A 454 20.79 12.08 16.91
C GLN A 454 22.30 12.06 16.66
N THR A 455 22.84 10.84 16.55
CA THR A 455 24.29 10.61 16.46
C THR A 455 24.73 10.15 15.08
N GLN A 456 26.02 10.31 14.76
CA GLN A 456 26.60 9.78 13.52
C GLN A 456 26.53 8.25 13.48
N GLU A 457 26.64 7.59 14.63
CA GLU A 457 26.48 6.13 14.73
C GLU A 457 25.05 5.69 14.40
N GLY A 458 24.03 6.41 14.89
CA GLY A 458 22.63 6.16 14.50
C GLY A 458 22.41 6.31 13.01
N VAL A 459 23.03 7.31 12.37
CA VAL A 459 23.01 7.44 10.90
C VAL A 459 23.66 6.23 10.23
N GLU A 460 24.79 5.74 10.71
CA GLU A 460 25.45 4.54 10.16
C GLU A 460 24.57 3.28 10.33
N LYS A 461 23.85 3.14 11.45
CA LYS A 461 22.87 2.05 11.63
C LYS A 461 21.78 2.12 10.57
N ILE A 462 21.25 3.30 10.24
CA ILE A 462 20.25 3.50 9.16
C ILE A 462 20.85 3.18 7.80
N LEU A 463 22.09 3.61 7.52
CA LEU A 463 22.79 3.35 6.27
C LEU A 463 23.21 1.88 6.11
N ASN A 464 23.09 1.07 7.13
CA ASN A 464 23.45 -0.35 7.07
C ASN A 464 22.78 -1.04 5.87
N ASN A 465 23.54 -1.92 5.21
CA ASN A 465 23.10 -2.64 4.02
C ASN A 465 22.84 -1.72 2.81
N THR A 466 23.59 -0.61 2.71
CA THR A 466 23.62 0.30 1.54
C THR A 466 25.06 0.53 1.07
N PRO A 467 25.26 1.03 -0.16
CA PRO A 467 26.60 1.44 -0.63
C PRO A 467 27.19 2.65 0.10
N MET A 468 26.46 3.28 0.99
CA MET A 468 26.89 4.43 1.78
C MET A 468 27.41 4.05 3.16
N HIS A 469 27.15 2.82 3.61
CA HIS A 469 27.50 2.36 4.96
C HIS A 469 29.04 2.30 5.15
N ASN A 470 29.54 3.06 6.10
CA ASN A 470 30.97 3.24 6.39
C ASN A 470 31.85 3.79 5.23
N GLU A 471 31.21 4.22 4.14
CA GLU A 471 31.89 4.69 2.96
C GLU A 471 32.15 6.20 3.00
N LYS A 472 33.23 6.61 2.32
CA LYS A 472 33.63 8.02 2.14
C LYS A 472 33.46 8.44 0.69
N PHE A 473 33.28 9.73 0.47
CA PHE A 473 33.37 10.34 -0.84
C PHE A 473 34.17 11.63 -0.76
N THR A 474 34.70 12.11 -1.90
CA THR A 474 35.38 13.40 -2.00
C THR A 474 34.48 14.48 -2.54
N TYR A 475 34.66 15.70 -2.10
CA TYR A 475 34.02 16.91 -2.59
C TYR A 475 35.00 18.08 -2.50
N THR A 476 34.76 19.13 -3.28
CA THR A 476 35.57 20.35 -3.20
C THR A 476 34.98 21.29 -2.13
N GLY A 477 35.75 21.58 -1.11
CA GLY A 477 35.38 22.52 -0.06
C GLY A 477 35.25 23.96 -0.56
N THR A 478 34.76 24.86 0.27
CA THR A 478 34.63 26.28 -0.03
C THR A 478 36.01 26.95 -0.23
N ASP A 479 37.06 26.38 0.35
CA ASP A 479 38.47 26.77 0.18
C ASP A 479 39.11 26.24 -1.14
N GLY A 480 38.32 25.58 -1.98
CA GLY A 480 38.81 24.99 -3.24
C GLY A 480 39.57 23.68 -3.07
N LYS A 481 39.77 23.17 -1.85
CA LYS A 481 40.52 21.93 -1.60
C LYS A 481 39.60 20.71 -1.67
N GLU A 482 40.15 19.61 -2.14
CA GLU A 482 39.50 18.30 -2.13
C GLU A 482 39.46 17.74 -0.69
N THR A 483 38.30 17.44 -0.20
CA THR A 483 38.04 16.95 1.15
C THR A 483 37.33 15.58 1.09
N SER A 484 37.78 14.62 1.90
CA SER A 484 37.13 13.33 2.04
C SER A 484 36.25 13.28 3.29
N ILE A 485 35.01 12.84 3.13
CA ILE A 485 34.02 12.78 4.21
C ILE A 485 33.22 11.48 4.19
N LYS A 486 32.90 10.90 5.36
CA LYS A 486 31.93 9.80 5.45
C LYS A 486 30.51 10.29 5.09
N TYR A 487 29.69 9.41 4.46
CA TYR A 487 28.28 9.74 4.21
C TYR A 487 27.53 10.10 5.49
N SER A 488 27.74 9.34 6.57
CA SER A 488 27.12 9.66 7.87
C SER A 488 27.49 11.04 8.39
N LYS A 489 28.77 11.44 8.32
CA LYS A 489 29.22 12.79 8.72
C LYS A 489 28.63 13.87 7.81
N ALA A 490 28.46 13.59 6.50
CA ALA A 490 27.80 14.51 5.58
C ALA A 490 26.31 14.73 5.94
N PHE A 491 25.59 13.67 6.33
CA PHE A 491 24.22 13.80 6.83
C PHE A 491 24.14 14.58 8.14
N MET A 492 25.07 14.38 9.07
CA MET A 492 25.12 15.18 10.31
C MET A 492 25.36 16.67 10.02
N LYS A 493 26.29 17.00 9.10
CA LYS A 493 26.52 18.39 8.69
C LYS A 493 25.31 18.97 7.96
N ALA A 494 24.66 18.19 7.09
CA ALA A 494 23.43 18.60 6.42
C ALA A 494 22.31 18.87 7.42
N ALA A 495 22.16 18.03 8.44
CA ALA A 495 21.17 18.20 9.50
C ALA A 495 21.40 19.48 10.31
N ALA A 496 22.63 19.74 10.75
CA ALA A 496 22.98 20.95 11.49
C ALA A 496 22.66 22.23 10.71
N SER A 497 22.95 22.23 9.40
CA SER A 497 22.70 23.40 8.53
C SER A 497 21.24 23.56 8.10
N SER A 498 20.50 22.46 7.90
CA SER A 498 19.12 22.49 7.44
C SER A 498 18.09 22.47 8.58
N LYS A 499 18.50 22.17 9.80
CA LYS A 499 17.66 21.92 10.98
C LYS A 499 16.72 20.69 10.81
N VAL A 500 17.09 19.75 9.94
CA VAL A 500 16.34 18.51 9.67
C VAL A 500 17.08 17.32 10.28
N SER A 501 16.35 16.39 10.87
CA SER A 501 16.88 15.15 11.46
C SER A 501 17.81 14.42 10.49
N PRO A 502 19.06 14.08 10.87
CA PRO A 502 19.96 13.31 10.04
C PRO A 502 19.43 11.88 9.81
N TYR A 503 18.62 11.35 10.73
CA TYR A 503 17.95 10.05 10.60
C TYR A 503 16.90 10.11 9.48
N HIS A 504 16.08 11.16 9.48
CA HIS A 504 15.13 11.41 8.39
C HIS A 504 15.83 11.57 7.05
N LEU A 505 16.89 12.41 6.98
CA LEU A 505 17.64 12.62 5.75
C LEU A 505 18.26 11.32 5.20
N ALA A 506 18.89 10.53 6.06
CA ALA A 506 19.50 9.25 5.67
C ALA A 506 18.46 8.24 5.22
N SER A 507 17.33 8.12 5.94
CA SER A 507 16.25 7.20 5.58
C SER A 507 15.57 7.60 4.26
N ARG A 508 15.36 8.89 4.00
CA ARG A 508 14.85 9.40 2.72
C ARG A 508 15.79 9.08 1.58
N VAL A 509 17.07 9.39 1.70
CA VAL A 509 18.07 9.05 0.67
C VAL A 509 18.12 7.54 0.44
N LYS A 510 18.09 6.73 1.49
CA LYS A 510 18.03 5.26 1.36
C LYS A 510 16.81 4.79 0.56
N GLN A 511 15.64 5.38 0.80
CA GLN A 511 14.41 5.05 0.08
C GLN A 511 14.43 5.52 -1.38
N GLU A 512 15.00 6.71 -1.64
CA GLU A 512 14.96 7.36 -2.95
C GLU A 512 16.01 6.81 -3.92
N VAL A 513 17.23 6.52 -3.45
CA VAL A 513 18.35 6.22 -4.37
C VAL A 513 19.01 4.87 -4.15
N VAL A 514 18.74 4.14 -3.07
CA VAL A 514 19.33 2.81 -2.87
C VAL A 514 18.49 1.75 -3.57
N ILE A 515 19.08 1.13 -4.59
CA ILE A 515 18.44 0.06 -5.36
C ILE A 515 18.73 -1.31 -4.73
N SER A 516 19.93 -1.47 -4.18
CA SER A 516 20.37 -2.70 -3.52
C SER A 516 21.55 -2.41 -2.59
N PRO A 517 21.99 -3.35 -1.74
CA PRO A 517 23.15 -3.16 -0.87
C PRO A 517 24.45 -2.73 -1.57
N VAL A 518 24.55 -2.91 -2.88
CA VAL A 518 25.76 -2.63 -3.67
C VAL A 518 25.49 -1.66 -4.84
N LEU A 519 24.27 -1.11 -4.93
CA LEU A 519 23.88 -0.29 -6.08
C LEU A 519 22.97 0.86 -5.68
N MET A 520 23.32 2.05 -6.14
CA MET A 520 22.47 3.26 -6.06
C MET A 520 21.92 3.64 -7.44
N SER A 521 20.92 4.49 -7.45
CA SER A 521 20.32 5.09 -8.65
C SER A 521 21.37 5.83 -9.48
N SER A 522 21.17 5.87 -10.79
CA SER A 522 21.99 6.70 -11.67
C SER A 522 21.89 8.20 -11.37
N SER A 523 20.82 8.65 -10.71
CA SER A 523 20.65 10.04 -10.26
C SER A 523 21.76 10.53 -9.31
N VAL A 524 22.51 9.61 -8.68
CA VAL A 524 23.64 9.93 -7.78
C VAL A 524 24.99 9.42 -8.31
N SER A 525 25.04 8.99 -9.57
CA SER A 525 26.26 8.47 -10.19
C SER A 525 27.23 9.57 -10.66
N GLY A 526 26.70 10.74 -11.04
CA GLY A 526 27.42 11.79 -11.73
C GLY A 526 27.83 11.41 -13.17
N LYS A 527 27.21 10.37 -13.75
CA LYS A 527 27.56 9.79 -15.04
C LYS A 527 26.40 9.71 -16.03
N VAL A 528 25.31 10.42 -15.77
CA VAL A 528 24.15 10.45 -16.67
C VAL A 528 24.47 11.38 -17.83
N SER A 529 24.32 10.88 -19.08
CA SER A 529 24.63 11.64 -20.29
C SER A 529 23.84 12.94 -20.35
N GLY A 530 24.55 14.08 -20.57
CA GLY A 530 24.01 15.43 -20.54
C GLY A 530 23.86 16.05 -19.14
N TYR A 531 24.22 15.30 -18.10
CA TYR A 531 24.22 15.73 -16.69
C TYR A 531 25.44 15.19 -15.94
N GLU A 532 26.57 15.07 -16.63
CA GLU A 532 27.82 14.61 -16.03
C GLU A 532 28.25 15.52 -14.90
N GLY A 533 28.64 14.94 -13.77
CA GLY A 533 29.03 15.67 -12.56
C GLY A 533 27.84 16.23 -11.75
N ILE A 534 26.58 15.95 -12.14
CA ILE A 534 25.38 16.37 -11.38
C ILE A 534 24.83 15.20 -10.58
N TYR A 535 24.40 15.50 -9.34
CA TYR A 535 23.92 14.55 -8.38
C TYR A 535 22.56 14.96 -7.81
N ASN A 536 21.66 14.00 -7.51
CA ASN A 536 20.38 14.26 -6.87
C ASN A 536 20.02 13.14 -5.90
N PHE A 537 20.42 13.29 -4.64
CA PHE A 537 20.25 12.25 -3.61
C PHE A 537 18.82 12.09 -3.12
N TYR A 538 17.96 13.10 -3.30
CA TYR A 538 16.57 13.07 -2.83
C TYR A 538 15.55 12.98 -3.97
N ASN A 539 16.01 12.81 -5.22
CA ASN A 539 15.16 12.79 -6.41
C ASN A 539 14.22 14.01 -6.54
N ILE A 540 14.62 15.16 -5.98
CA ILE A 540 13.84 16.40 -6.07
C ILE A 540 13.68 16.79 -7.54
N GLY A 541 12.43 17.12 -7.94
CA GLY A 541 12.11 17.41 -9.34
C GLY A 541 12.07 16.20 -10.27
N ALA A 542 12.19 14.97 -9.75
CA ALA A 542 12.13 13.73 -10.52
C ALA A 542 10.67 13.28 -10.71
N TYR A 543 9.99 13.83 -11.69
CA TYR A 543 8.62 13.44 -12.06
C TYR A 543 8.62 12.74 -13.43
N ASN A 544 7.63 11.86 -13.64
CA ASN A 544 7.46 11.18 -14.90
C ASN A 544 6.98 12.16 -15.97
N SER A 545 7.70 12.24 -17.08
CA SER A 545 7.31 13.01 -18.26
C SER A 545 7.55 12.17 -19.53
N THR A 546 7.03 12.67 -20.65
CA THR A 546 7.26 12.10 -21.99
C THR A 546 8.62 12.50 -22.58
N GLU A 547 9.38 13.38 -21.91
CA GLU A 547 10.69 13.83 -22.35
C GLU A 547 11.74 12.71 -22.25
N ALA A 548 12.75 12.77 -23.10
CA ALA A 548 13.85 11.81 -23.13
C ALA A 548 14.59 11.79 -21.78
N GLY A 549 14.80 10.59 -21.22
CA GLY A 549 15.48 10.39 -19.95
C GLY A 549 14.54 10.32 -18.73
N GLY A 550 13.25 10.66 -18.86
CA GLY A 550 12.21 10.46 -17.84
C GLY A 550 12.48 11.17 -16.52
N ALA A 551 12.03 10.58 -15.41
CA ALA A 551 12.10 11.17 -14.08
C ALA A 551 13.54 11.50 -13.63
N ILE A 552 14.53 10.66 -13.97
CA ILE A 552 15.92 10.90 -13.58
C ILE A 552 16.46 12.15 -14.28
N ALA A 553 16.22 12.30 -15.59
CA ALA A 553 16.68 13.47 -16.34
C ALA A 553 16.01 14.76 -15.81
N ASN A 554 14.71 14.74 -15.51
CA ASN A 554 14.01 15.87 -14.91
C ASN A 554 14.62 16.26 -13.56
N GLY A 555 14.87 15.29 -12.68
CA GLY A 555 15.50 15.54 -11.39
C GLY A 555 16.93 16.08 -11.51
N LEU A 556 17.72 15.60 -12.46
CA LEU A 556 19.07 16.12 -12.72
C LEU A 556 19.06 17.49 -13.39
N LYS A 557 18.10 17.76 -14.29
CA LYS A 557 17.87 19.10 -14.85
C LYS A 557 17.57 20.11 -13.74
N TRP A 558 16.67 19.74 -12.81
CA TRP A 558 16.37 20.59 -11.65
C TRP A 558 17.63 20.81 -10.78
N ALA A 559 18.40 19.75 -10.51
CA ALA A 559 19.62 19.82 -9.71
C ALA A 559 20.75 20.63 -10.37
N SER A 560 20.78 20.70 -11.71
CA SER A 560 21.80 21.43 -12.50
C SER A 560 21.47 22.91 -12.72
N THR A 561 20.23 23.36 -12.43
CA THR A 561 19.74 24.70 -12.72
C THR A 561 19.35 25.46 -11.46
N GLY A 562 19.38 26.80 -11.52
CA GLY A 562 19.06 27.67 -10.41
C GLY A 562 20.20 27.85 -9.39
N THR A 563 20.00 28.74 -8.42
CA THR A 563 21.01 29.14 -7.42
C THR A 563 20.58 28.84 -5.98
N THR A 564 19.30 28.53 -5.73
CA THR A 564 18.79 28.20 -4.40
C THR A 564 19.21 26.80 -3.98
N TYR A 565 19.31 26.56 -2.68
CA TYR A 565 19.64 25.24 -2.09
C TYR A 565 20.98 24.68 -2.55
N ASN A 566 22.01 25.53 -2.65
CA ASN A 566 23.37 25.21 -3.11
C ASN A 566 23.43 24.63 -4.54
N ARG A 567 22.41 24.87 -5.39
CA ARG A 567 22.46 24.47 -6.80
C ARG A 567 23.41 25.35 -7.61
N PRO A 568 24.04 24.80 -8.65
CA PRO A 568 23.96 23.42 -9.15
C PRO A 568 24.67 22.42 -8.23
N TRP A 569 24.09 21.20 -8.12
CA TRP A 569 24.63 20.13 -7.28
C TRP A 569 25.74 19.36 -8.03
N THR A 570 26.90 19.98 -8.12
CA THR A 570 28.06 19.50 -8.87
C THR A 570 28.89 18.44 -8.13
N ASP A 571 28.55 18.16 -6.88
CA ASP A 571 29.13 17.09 -6.09
C ASP A 571 28.10 16.48 -5.12
N ARG A 572 28.47 15.35 -4.51
CA ARG A 572 27.59 14.64 -3.58
C ARG A 572 27.26 15.46 -2.33
N TYR A 573 28.24 16.23 -1.82
CA TYR A 573 28.04 17.02 -0.60
C TYR A 573 27.03 18.14 -0.82
N LYS A 574 27.15 18.89 -1.93
CA LYS A 574 26.17 19.93 -2.31
C LYS A 574 24.78 19.33 -2.50
N SER A 575 24.67 18.17 -3.10
CA SER A 575 23.37 17.50 -3.29
C SER A 575 22.77 17.07 -1.96
N ILE A 576 23.54 16.51 -1.03
CA ILE A 576 23.05 16.10 0.30
C ILE A 576 22.64 17.31 1.12
N THR A 577 23.49 18.34 1.20
CA THR A 577 23.22 19.53 2.02
C THR A 577 22.12 20.41 1.41
N GLY A 578 22.17 20.65 0.10
CA GLY A 578 21.16 21.46 -0.58
C GLY A 578 19.80 20.79 -0.62
N GLY A 579 19.76 19.49 -0.81
CA GLY A 579 18.53 18.70 -0.73
C GLY A 579 17.92 18.69 0.66
N ALA A 580 18.73 18.61 1.71
CA ALA A 580 18.30 18.75 3.09
C ALA A 580 17.64 20.11 3.36
N GLN A 581 18.23 21.21 2.87
CA GLN A 581 17.65 22.55 2.97
C GLN A 581 16.29 22.64 2.25
N TYR A 582 16.16 22.03 1.08
CA TYR A 582 14.90 21.99 0.34
C TYR A 582 13.81 21.24 1.12
N ILE A 583 14.12 20.05 1.67
CA ILE A 583 13.18 19.24 2.47
C ILE A 583 12.73 20.00 3.72
N GLY A 584 13.68 20.66 4.43
CA GLY A 584 13.35 21.38 5.68
C GLY A 584 12.45 22.59 5.49
N LYS A 585 12.58 23.30 4.36
CA LYS A 585 12.02 24.65 4.22
C LYS A 585 10.50 24.73 4.33
N ASN A 586 9.79 23.86 3.62
CA ASN A 586 8.37 24.07 3.40
C ASN A 586 7.48 23.49 4.51
N TYR A 587 7.91 22.44 5.18
CA TYR A 587 7.12 21.74 6.20
C TYR A 587 7.82 21.74 7.56
N ILE A 588 8.96 21.08 7.68
CA ILE A 588 9.63 20.83 8.97
C ILE A 588 9.96 22.14 9.68
N ASN A 589 10.68 23.04 9.02
CA ASN A 589 11.06 24.36 9.59
C ASN A 589 9.88 25.35 9.63
N ALA A 590 8.74 24.99 9.08
CA ALA A 590 7.49 25.74 9.21
C ALA A 590 6.63 25.30 10.40
N GLY A 591 7.10 24.29 11.16
CA GLY A 591 6.43 23.73 12.34
C GLY A 591 5.65 22.46 12.08
N GLN A 592 5.58 21.98 10.84
CA GLN A 592 5.02 20.68 10.48
C GLN A 592 6.12 19.62 10.52
N ASN A 593 6.65 19.38 11.72
CA ASN A 593 7.89 18.65 11.98
C ASN A 593 7.71 17.16 12.26
N THR A 594 6.58 16.57 11.86
CA THR A 594 6.33 15.12 11.83
C THR A 594 5.54 14.77 10.57
N LEU A 595 5.60 13.52 10.11
CA LEU A 595 4.79 13.08 8.97
C LEU A 595 3.28 13.30 9.22
N TYR A 596 2.85 13.16 10.47
CA TYR A 596 1.48 13.45 10.86
C TYR A 596 1.13 14.94 10.65
N LEU A 597 1.98 15.85 11.12
CA LEU A 597 1.76 17.29 10.98
C LEU A 597 1.92 17.79 9.55
N GLU A 598 2.75 17.16 8.73
CA GLU A 598 2.82 17.43 7.29
C GLU A 598 1.48 17.13 6.60
N LYS A 599 0.78 16.07 7.03
CA LYS A 599 -0.53 15.69 6.47
C LYS A 599 -1.69 16.43 7.13
N PHE A 600 -1.74 16.44 8.45
CA PHE A 600 -2.80 17.06 9.23
C PHE A 600 -2.24 18.32 9.88
N ASN A 601 -2.27 19.44 9.16
CA ASN A 601 -1.71 20.67 9.69
C ASN A 601 -2.59 21.24 10.81
N VAL A 602 -2.38 20.77 12.02
CA VAL A 602 -3.02 21.27 13.24
C VAL A 602 -2.14 22.27 13.99
N THR A 603 -1.07 22.75 13.37
CA THR A 603 -0.22 23.82 13.91
C THR A 603 -0.94 25.17 13.85
N SER A 604 -0.37 26.20 14.44
CA SER A 604 -0.98 27.54 14.42
C SER A 604 -0.89 28.23 13.06
N LYS A 605 0.09 27.85 12.22
CA LYS A 605 0.35 28.46 10.92
C LYS A 605 -0.38 27.70 9.82
N ASN A 606 -1.22 28.38 9.04
CA ASN A 606 -2.00 27.79 7.94
C ASN A 606 -2.76 26.52 8.36
N ARG A 607 -3.38 26.56 9.53
CA ARG A 607 -4.10 25.43 10.12
C ARG A 607 -5.17 24.89 9.19
N TYR A 608 -5.21 23.54 9.01
CA TYR A 608 -6.05 22.78 8.08
C TYR A 608 -5.74 23.01 6.59
N GLU A 609 -4.75 23.83 6.30
CA GLU A 609 -4.23 24.11 4.97
C GLU A 609 -2.78 23.64 4.85
N HIS A 610 -2.16 23.80 3.69
CA HIS A 610 -0.77 23.43 3.45
C HIS A 610 -0.45 21.98 3.86
N GLN A 611 -1.29 21.05 3.44
CA GLN A 611 -1.11 19.63 3.69
C GLN A 611 -0.29 18.98 2.56
N TYR A 612 0.63 18.08 2.94
CA TYR A 612 1.59 17.47 2.01
C TYR A 612 0.91 16.72 0.86
N MET A 613 -0.19 15.96 1.14
CA MET A 613 -0.98 15.26 0.12
C MET A 613 -2.41 15.03 0.61
N ALA A 614 -3.33 14.80 -0.34
CA ALA A 614 -4.73 14.54 -0.01
C ALA A 614 -4.98 13.15 0.57
N ASN A 615 -4.11 12.16 0.30
CA ASN A 615 -4.26 10.79 0.80
C ASN A 615 -4.19 10.75 2.33
N ILE A 616 -5.31 10.37 2.97
CA ILE A 616 -5.42 10.31 4.42
C ILE A 616 -4.53 9.22 5.06
N GLU A 617 -4.17 8.17 4.31
CA GLU A 617 -3.32 7.07 4.78
C GLU A 617 -1.82 7.42 4.74
N ALA A 618 -1.47 8.59 4.22
CA ALA A 618 -0.07 8.96 3.93
C ALA A 618 0.85 8.88 5.16
N PRO A 619 0.52 9.45 6.33
CA PRO A 619 1.44 9.41 7.47
C PRO A 619 1.79 7.99 7.90
N ASN A 620 0.79 7.12 8.01
CA ASN A 620 1.00 5.73 8.41
C ASN A 620 1.74 4.91 7.33
N SER A 621 1.48 5.20 6.05
CA SER A 621 2.19 4.56 4.93
C SER A 621 3.66 4.97 4.90
N GLU A 622 3.96 6.24 5.10
CA GLU A 622 5.33 6.77 5.15
C GLU A 622 6.05 6.28 6.41
N ALA A 623 5.39 6.25 7.57
CA ALA A 623 5.93 5.64 8.80
C ALA A 623 6.39 4.20 8.57
N THR A 624 5.59 3.39 7.88
CA THR A 624 5.96 2.00 7.53
C THR A 624 7.19 1.94 6.63
N LYS A 625 7.33 2.87 5.69
CA LYS A 625 8.53 2.97 4.83
C LYS A 625 9.75 3.41 5.63
N THR A 626 9.58 4.37 6.55
CA THR A 626 10.65 4.86 7.44
C THR A 626 11.19 3.73 8.28
N VAL A 627 10.36 2.98 8.99
CA VAL A 627 10.78 1.78 9.74
C VAL A 627 11.52 0.78 8.86
N SER A 628 11.03 0.56 7.62
CA SER A 628 11.71 -0.35 6.68
C SER A 628 13.08 0.17 6.26
N ALA A 629 13.25 1.49 6.16
CA ALA A 629 14.53 2.11 5.83
C ALA A 629 15.50 2.09 7.01
N TYR A 630 15.01 2.27 8.24
CA TYR A 630 15.82 2.10 9.46
C TYR A 630 16.35 0.67 9.57
N GLY A 631 15.56 -0.32 9.16
CA GLY A 631 15.95 -1.74 9.22
C GLY A 631 15.71 -2.34 10.59
N VAL A 632 16.78 -2.80 11.26
CA VAL A 632 16.71 -3.24 12.66
C VAL A 632 16.89 -2.00 13.53
N ILE A 633 15.88 -1.67 14.30
CA ILE A 633 15.97 -0.59 15.30
C ILE A 633 16.49 -1.22 16.58
N GLU A 634 17.70 -0.83 16.95
CA GLU A 634 18.31 -1.33 18.19
C GLU A 634 17.65 -0.64 19.41
N PRO A 635 17.46 -1.35 20.51
CA PRO A 635 16.82 -0.79 21.72
C PRO A 635 17.56 0.44 22.30
N ASP A 636 18.86 0.56 22.05
CA ASP A 636 19.73 1.64 22.50
C ASP A 636 19.73 2.86 21.56
N MET A 637 19.02 2.83 20.44
CA MET A 637 18.93 3.93 19.49
C MET A 637 17.92 4.97 19.96
N PRO A 638 18.35 6.18 20.35
CA PRO A 638 17.43 7.20 20.82
C PRO A 638 16.65 7.81 19.64
N ILE A 639 15.34 7.83 19.77
CA ILE A 639 14.42 8.47 18.80
C ILE A 639 13.42 9.30 19.57
N VAL A 640 13.15 10.50 19.11
CA VAL A 640 12.19 11.41 19.74
C VAL A 640 10.92 11.45 18.90
N PHE A 641 9.78 11.28 19.56
CA PHE A 641 8.45 11.34 18.96
C PHE A 641 7.66 12.50 19.52
N SER A 642 7.05 13.32 18.66
CA SER A 642 6.18 14.42 19.01
C SER A 642 4.73 14.05 18.67
N ILE A 643 3.95 13.67 19.69
CA ILE A 643 2.65 13.02 19.54
C ILE A 643 1.54 14.02 19.84
N PRO A 644 0.60 14.27 18.89
CA PRO A 644 -0.47 15.24 19.11
C PRO A 644 -1.42 14.84 20.24
N VAL A 645 -1.79 15.82 21.04
CA VAL A 645 -2.81 15.72 22.07
C VAL A 645 -3.90 16.76 21.81
N TYR A 646 -5.15 16.32 21.79
CA TYR A 646 -6.32 17.19 21.59
C TYR A 646 -7.16 17.24 22.85
N THR A 647 -7.92 18.32 23.03
CA THR A 647 -8.92 18.39 24.10
C THR A 647 -10.24 17.73 23.66
N ASP A 648 -11.03 17.27 24.62
CA ASP A 648 -12.36 16.69 24.40
C ASP A 648 -12.31 15.44 23.45
N MET A 649 -11.24 14.65 23.48
CA MET A 649 -11.15 13.38 22.75
C MET A 649 -12.12 12.35 23.36
N PRO A 650 -12.65 11.40 22.57
CA PRO A 650 -13.39 10.28 23.12
C PRO A 650 -12.49 9.46 24.06
N GLU A 651 -13.09 8.84 25.06
CA GLU A 651 -12.39 8.01 26.04
C GLU A 651 -11.65 6.85 25.35
N GLU A 652 -12.36 6.14 24.45
CA GLU A 652 -11.75 5.05 23.67
C GLU A 652 -11.15 5.55 22.36
N PRO A 653 -10.08 4.89 21.84
CA PRO A 653 -9.55 5.15 20.52
C PRO A 653 -10.61 4.98 19.43
N CYS A 654 -10.56 5.81 18.40
CA CYS A 654 -11.51 5.78 17.30
C CYS A 654 -11.41 4.48 16.50
N GLU A 655 -12.53 3.77 16.35
CA GLU A 655 -12.58 2.48 15.67
C GLU A 655 -12.19 2.56 14.19
N VAL A 656 -11.53 1.51 13.71
CA VAL A 656 -11.25 1.31 12.28
C VAL A 656 -12.56 1.09 11.52
N PRO A 657 -12.81 1.82 10.40
CA PRO A 657 -13.96 1.50 9.55
C PRO A 657 -13.87 0.08 9.01
N SER A 658 -14.82 -0.79 9.34
CA SER A 658 -14.68 -2.24 9.14
C SER A 658 -15.59 -2.85 8.07
N GLY A 659 -16.37 -2.06 7.36
CA GLY A 659 -17.32 -2.62 6.40
C GLY A 659 -18.14 -1.57 5.69
N GLY A 660 -19.42 -1.60 5.96
CA GLY A 660 -20.42 -0.73 5.35
C GLY A 660 -21.02 -1.35 4.09
N LYS A 661 -22.29 -1.05 3.92
CA LYS A 661 -23.12 -1.49 2.80
C LYS A 661 -23.60 -0.29 2.02
N ASN A 662 -24.01 -0.50 0.78
CA ASN A 662 -24.53 0.55 -0.08
C ASN A 662 -25.67 1.31 0.60
N PRO A 663 -25.56 2.65 0.80
CA PRO A 663 -26.54 3.46 1.52
C PRO A 663 -27.70 3.94 0.65
N ASN A 664 -27.64 3.74 -0.68
CA ASN A 664 -28.57 4.34 -1.62
C ASN A 664 -29.98 3.73 -1.54
N ASN A 665 -30.94 4.56 -1.20
CA ASN A 665 -32.35 4.21 -1.08
C ASN A 665 -33.25 5.09 -1.96
N TYR A 666 -32.71 5.64 -3.07
CA TYR A 666 -33.47 6.49 -3.99
C TYR A 666 -34.16 5.68 -5.07
N LEU A 667 -35.31 6.19 -5.53
CA LEU A 667 -35.95 5.72 -6.76
C LEU A 667 -35.28 6.36 -8.00
N LYS A 668 -35.13 5.54 -9.05
CA LYS A 668 -34.76 6.00 -10.39
C LYS A 668 -35.97 6.48 -11.18
N THR A 669 -37.09 5.76 -11.03
CA THR A 669 -38.37 6.11 -11.68
C THR A 669 -39.53 5.83 -10.73
N LEU A 670 -40.62 6.64 -10.85
CA LEU A 670 -41.89 6.42 -10.18
C LEU A 670 -43.01 6.91 -11.11
N TYR A 671 -43.96 6.06 -11.42
CA TYR A 671 -45.12 6.41 -12.22
C TYR A 671 -46.28 5.44 -11.99
N VAL A 672 -47.50 5.88 -12.35
CA VAL A 672 -48.67 5.01 -12.43
C VAL A 672 -48.94 4.74 -13.92
N LYS A 673 -49.06 3.45 -14.28
CA LYS A 673 -49.28 3.04 -15.69
C LYS A 673 -50.58 3.69 -16.22
N ASN A 674 -50.51 4.36 -17.36
CA ASN A 674 -51.60 5.05 -18.06
C ASN A 674 -52.18 6.31 -17.37
N TYR A 675 -51.67 6.68 -16.21
CA TYR A 675 -52.19 7.84 -15.46
C TYR A 675 -51.01 8.72 -15.01
N PRO A 676 -50.88 9.93 -15.57
CA PRO A 676 -49.78 10.83 -15.18
C PRO A 676 -50.02 11.45 -13.84
N PHE A 677 -48.96 11.70 -13.09
CA PHE A 677 -49.01 12.55 -11.89
C PHE A 677 -49.25 14.01 -12.25
N THR A 678 -49.92 14.76 -11.39
CA THR A 678 -50.07 16.21 -11.50
C THR A 678 -48.71 16.92 -11.54
N SER A 679 -47.71 16.41 -10.81
CA SER A 679 -46.30 16.81 -10.87
C SER A 679 -45.46 15.58 -11.16
N GLN A 680 -44.66 15.62 -12.21
CA GLN A 680 -43.81 14.49 -12.59
C GLN A 680 -42.77 14.14 -11.52
N PHE A 681 -42.43 12.86 -11.42
CA PHE A 681 -41.33 12.39 -10.59
C PHE A 681 -39.99 12.90 -11.14
N VAL A 682 -39.16 13.41 -10.23
CA VAL A 682 -37.79 13.89 -10.56
C VAL A 682 -36.78 13.00 -9.88
N LEU A 683 -35.78 12.55 -10.65
CA LEU A 683 -34.67 11.76 -10.11
C LEU A 683 -33.90 12.56 -9.04
N GLY A 684 -33.72 11.97 -7.86
CA GLY A 684 -33.11 12.61 -6.71
C GLY A 684 -34.13 13.19 -5.71
N ASP A 685 -35.43 12.98 -5.95
CA ASP A 685 -36.46 13.31 -4.95
C ASP A 685 -36.21 12.55 -3.66
N ASP A 686 -36.28 13.26 -2.54
CA ASP A 686 -35.98 12.73 -1.21
C ASP A 686 -37.16 12.02 -0.53
N GLY A 687 -38.29 11.88 -1.22
CA GLY A 687 -39.53 11.28 -0.72
C GLY A 687 -40.38 12.24 0.11
N SER A 688 -40.03 13.52 0.23
CA SER A 688 -40.84 14.54 0.94
C SER A 688 -42.09 14.92 0.16
N LYS A 689 -42.10 14.75 -1.15
CA LYS A 689 -43.21 15.09 -2.03
C LYS A 689 -44.29 14.02 -2.03
N LYS A 690 -45.55 14.47 -2.14
CA LYS A 690 -46.70 13.62 -2.43
C LYS A 690 -47.02 13.70 -3.91
N TYR A 691 -47.02 12.56 -4.60
CA TYR A 691 -47.38 12.45 -6.00
C TYR A 691 -48.87 12.23 -6.16
N LYS A 692 -49.57 13.19 -6.76
CA LYS A 692 -51.02 13.19 -6.86
C LYS A 692 -51.48 12.90 -8.30
N LEU A 693 -52.58 12.18 -8.43
CA LEU A 693 -53.29 11.98 -9.68
C LEU A 693 -54.80 11.79 -9.39
N THR A 694 -55.60 12.03 -10.42
CA THR A 694 -57.02 11.79 -10.41
C THR A 694 -57.43 10.80 -11.49
N VAL A 695 -58.32 9.87 -11.17
CA VAL A 695 -58.89 8.90 -12.10
C VAL A 695 -60.39 8.95 -12.08
N ASP A 696 -61.03 8.55 -13.18
CA ASP A 696 -62.45 8.42 -13.30
C ASP A 696 -63.01 7.32 -12.37
N LYS A 697 -64.26 7.47 -11.96
CA LYS A 697 -65.00 6.52 -11.09
C LYS A 697 -65.06 5.10 -11.65
N SER A 698 -65.01 4.95 -12.97
CA SER A 698 -64.95 3.64 -13.65
C SER A 698 -63.66 2.86 -13.42
N VAL A 699 -62.58 3.53 -12.96
CA VAL A 699 -61.25 2.92 -12.74
C VAL A 699 -61.26 2.28 -11.35
N SER A 700 -61.35 0.95 -11.29
CA SER A 700 -61.33 0.20 -10.04
C SER A 700 -59.92 -0.13 -9.49
N SER A 701 -58.89 -0.06 -10.33
CA SER A 701 -57.52 -0.36 -9.95
C SER A 701 -56.49 0.39 -10.80
N ILE A 702 -55.33 0.62 -10.25
CA ILE A 702 -54.16 1.20 -10.92
C ILE A 702 -52.94 0.30 -10.73
N LYS A 703 -51.91 0.48 -11.58
CA LYS A 703 -50.63 -0.20 -11.43
C LYS A 703 -49.53 0.82 -11.15
N ILE A 704 -48.96 0.77 -9.94
CA ILE A 704 -47.83 1.57 -9.53
C ILE A 704 -46.52 0.88 -10.02
N CYS A 705 -45.71 1.62 -10.76
CA CYS A 705 -44.43 1.19 -11.29
C CYS A 705 -43.33 2.08 -10.76
N ALA A 706 -42.21 1.45 -10.32
CA ALA A 706 -41.02 2.17 -9.87
C ALA A 706 -39.76 1.32 -10.13
N THR A 707 -38.65 1.99 -10.29
CA THR A 707 -37.32 1.35 -10.31
C THR A 707 -36.40 2.07 -9.30
N LYS A 708 -35.47 1.36 -8.76
CA LYS A 708 -34.49 1.84 -7.78
C LYS A 708 -33.19 2.31 -8.46
N VAL A 709 -32.47 3.24 -7.84
CA VAL A 709 -31.15 3.69 -8.33
C VAL A 709 -30.13 2.60 -8.10
N SER A 710 -29.97 2.14 -6.86
CA SER A 710 -29.01 1.09 -6.53
C SER A 710 -29.56 -0.32 -6.78
N ALA A 711 -28.74 -1.16 -7.43
CA ALA A 711 -29.05 -2.56 -7.59
C ALA A 711 -29.11 -3.32 -6.23
N HIS A 712 -28.40 -2.81 -5.22
CA HIS A 712 -28.29 -3.41 -3.88
C HIS A 712 -29.47 -3.10 -2.95
N SER A 713 -30.32 -2.12 -3.29
CA SER A 713 -31.50 -1.79 -2.49
C SER A 713 -32.66 -2.74 -2.79
N THR A 714 -33.68 -2.76 -1.91
CA THR A 714 -34.95 -3.48 -2.11
C THR A 714 -36.10 -2.50 -2.30
N LEU A 715 -37.10 -2.91 -3.07
CA LEU A 715 -38.25 -2.09 -3.43
C LEU A 715 -39.54 -2.82 -3.08
N THR A 716 -40.47 -2.12 -2.40
CA THR A 716 -41.79 -2.63 -2.05
C THR A 716 -42.87 -1.58 -2.33
N GLY A 717 -44.15 -1.98 -2.36
CA GLY A 717 -45.29 -1.07 -2.55
C GLY A 717 -45.70 -0.83 -4.02
N THR A 718 -44.99 -1.41 -4.99
CA THR A 718 -45.36 -1.39 -6.43
C THR A 718 -46.45 -2.43 -6.73
N GLY A 719 -46.87 -2.50 -8.00
CA GLY A 719 -47.88 -3.45 -8.48
C GLY A 719 -49.29 -2.89 -8.53
N SER A 720 -50.28 -3.77 -8.76
CA SER A 720 -51.69 -3.40 -8.84
C SER A 720 -52.23 -3.03 -7.47
N LYS A 721 -53.05 -1.95 -7.42
CA LYS A 721 -53.70 -1.42 -6.24
C LYS A 721 -55.19 -1.20 -6.54
N GLN A 722 -56.03 -1.76 -5.72
CA GLN A 722 -57.47 -1.49 -5.78
C GLN A 722 -57.78 -0.09 -5.25
N LEU A 723 -58.77 0.56 -5.82
CA LEU A 723 -59.17 1.91 -5.45
C LEU A 723 -60.58 1.91 -4.86
N SER A 724 -60.73 2.57 -3.71
CA SER A 724 -62.01 2.99 -3.15
C SER A 724 -62.37 4.37 -3.68
N ASP A 725 -63.66 4.76 -3.59
CA ASP A 725 -64.08 6.12 -3.93
C ASP A 725 -63.41 7.14 -3.00
N GLY A 726 -63.08 8.30 -3.59
CA GLY A 726 -62.32 9.35 -2.89
C GLY A 726 -60.82 9.19 -2.96
N VAL A 727 -60.12 9.63 -1.93
CA VAL A 727 -58.65 9.67 -1.86
C VAL A 727 -58.08 8.35 -1.35
N ASN A 728 -57.24 7.75 -2.18
CA ASN A 728 -56.47 6.54 -1.83
C ASN A 728 -54.98 6.90 -1.69
N THR A 729 -54.35 6.46 -0.61
CA THR A 729 -52.94 6.74 -0.36
C THR A 729 -52.13 5.47 -0.41
N PHE A 730 -51.05 5.47 -1.23
CA PHE A 730 -50.15 4.35 -1.37
C PHE A 730 -48.73 4.80 -1.07
N THR A 731 -47.91 3.85 -0.57
CA THR A 731 -46.51 4.10 -0.28
C THR A 731 -45.63 3.12 -1.05
N VAL A 732 -44.68 3.67 -1.78
CA VAL A 732 -43.53 2.91 -2.35
C VAL A 732 -42.35 3.11 -1.41
N LYS A 733 -41.78 2.01 -0.92
CA LYS A 733 -40.61 2.03 0.01
C LYS A 733 -39.40 1.43 -0.65
N VAL A 734 -38.28 2.15 -0.56
CA VAL A 734 -36.95 1.67 -0.94
C VAL A 734 -36.13 1.48 0.33
N THR A 735 -35.55 0.31 0.49
CA THR A 735 -34.63 0.01 1.58
C THR A 735 -33.23 -0.23 1.01
N SER A 736 -32.26 0.57 1.42
CA SER A 736 -30.86 0.39 1.01
C SER A 736 -30.30 -0.92 1.56
N GLU A 737 -29.17 -1.37 1.01
CA GLU A 737 -28.45 -2.52 1.57
C GLU A 737 -28.00 -2.26 3.03
N SER A 738 -27.74 -0.99 3.39
CA SER A 738 -27.38 -0.57 4.76
C SER A 738 -28.59 -0.50 5.71
N GLY A 739 -29.80 -0.85 5.25
CA GLY A 739 -31.01 -0.89 6.06
C GLY A 739 -31.81 0.42 6.15
N LYS A 740 -31.27 1.53 5.63
CA LYS A 740 -32.00 2.83 5.65
C LYS A 740 -33.15 2.81 4.65
N THR A 741 -34.31 3.33 5.06
CA THR A 741 -35.53 3.34 4.24
C THR A 741 -35.89 4.74 3.79
N ARG A 742 -36.44 4.83 2.56
CA ARG A 742 -37.08 6.03 1.99
C ARG A 742 -38.47 5.67 1.52
N LYS A 743 -39.44 6.54 1.79
CA LYS A 743 -40.85 6.34 1.42
C LYS A 743 -41.24 7.41 0.41
N TYR A 744 -42.01 7.00 -0.62
CA TYR A 744 -42.62 7.89 -1.60
C TYR A 744 -44.12 7.70 -1.53
N THR A 745 -44.83 8.79 -1.31
CA THR A 745 -46.30 8.77 -1.11
C THR A 745 -47.01 9.13 -2.42
N ILE A 746 -48.01 8.33 -2.79
CA ILE A 746 -48.84 8.51 -3.96
C ILE A 746 -50.30 8.69 -3.47
N GLU A 747 -50.93 9.81 -3.82
CA GLU A 747 -52.33 10.08 -3.54
C GLU A 747 -53.15 9.99 -4.84
N VAL A 748 -54.10 9.08 -4.90
CA VAL A 748 -54.97 8.84 -6.03
C VAL A 748 -56.38 9.20 -5.67
N THR A 749 -56.93 10.23 -6.35
CA THR A 749 -58.33 10.61 -6.14
C THR A 749 -59.20 9.92 -7.21
N ARG A 750 -60.13 9.07 -6.79
CA ARG A 750 -61.12 8.42 -7.66
C ARG A 750 -62.44 9.21 -7.54
N LYS A 751 -62.88 9.86 -8.65
CA LYS A 751 -64.08 10.72 -8.70
C LYS A 751 -64.80 10.63 -10.02
#